data_81d840b70e346fb71f6c9b8979f12462
#
_entry.id   81d840b70e346fb71f6c9b8979f12462
#
_cell.length_a   1.000
_cell.length_b   1.000
_cell.length_c   1.000
_cell.angle_alpha   90.00
_cell.angle_beta   90.00
_cell.angle_gamma   90.00
#
_symmetry.space_group_name_H-M   'P 1'
#
loop_
_entity.id
_entity.type
_entity.pdbx_description
1 polymer ?
#
loop_
_entity_poly.entity_id
_entity_poly.type
_entity_poly.pdbx_seq_one_letter_code
_entity_poly.pdbx_strand_id
1 'polypeptide(L)'
;MFSNAKYYFNRELSWLKFNQRVLLESIDTNTPLLERLRFIAIASSNLDEFFMIRVAGLRHQVVNGIVKYDAAHMDAKAQLKAIDESVQRLVSMQSTYLKNVLCELESHGFYFTYPEQLDVKSKAWLRHYFEEHIYPVVTPLAVDSGHPFPFLTNHTINAIIRIFQVLPDGTKDYKIAILPIPSVLNRIIEIPSRSNKEHRFVYLEDVITYYATQFFQGYGIEDFMVFRITRDADLEIDEEEATDLLSEVEASLRRRRRGDAVRLEVCGDVKDNLLDFVLTSVELEPKDVYRIDGHLDCRMYFDFCNYPGLDHLRYAPFEPKLPSELVEHEGESLFSVIGKQDLFVHHPFESFAVVEQFIAQAATDPDVLAIKQTLYRVSGDSPIIASLIKAADNGKQVTVLMEVKARFDEENNIHMARRLEKAGCHVIYGLKGLKTHSKITMVVRREDAGIRRYVHLATGNYNGKTARMYTDCGIFTCNDEYGDDASRFFNLISGYSDPPIWNKFIVAPLNLREKIMELIDREIEFAKQGEEAYIIGKMNSLLDKEVIAKLYEASAAGVRIDLIVRGICTLRPGIAGVSDNITVRSVVGRFLEHHRLFYFRNGGNESLFLSSADWMPRNLNERVELMIPIEDKRHKERVKGILDLYLEDTLKAHIMRADGSYRKINDREHLISAQEELMKEAIAREHKESMTVIERLQPMFKMNK
;
A
#
# COMPACT_ATOMS: atom_id res chain seq x y z
N MET A 1 32.89 -10.13 0.98
CA MET A 1 33.42 -9.89 -0.40
C MET A 1 32.55 -8.86 -1.18
N PHE A 2 31.22 -8.86 -1.07
CA PHE A 2 30.32 -8.03 -1.86
C PHE A 2 29.78 -6.78 -1.14
N SER A 3 30.57 -6.14 -0.27
CA SER A 3 30.15 -4.93 0.49
C SER A 3 30.39 -3.60 -0.23
N ASN A 4 30.99 -3.62 -1.44
CA ASN A 4 31.29 -2.41 -2.19
C ASN A 4 30.00 -1.72 -2.68
N ALA A 5 29.91 -0.40 -2.49
CA ALA A 5 28.76 0.42 -2.86
C ALA A 5 28.33 0.30 -4.33
N LYS A 6 29.27 0.00 -5.24
CA LYS A 6 28.97 -0.21 -6.68
C LYS A 6 28.00 -1.37 -6.96
N TYR A 7 27.82 -2.27 -6.01
CA TYR A 7 26.88 -3.42 -6.11
C TYR A 7 25.48 -3.10 -5.63
N TYR A 8 25.22 -1.90 -5.13
CA TYR A 8 23.94 -1.53 -4.56
C TYR A 8 23.34 -0.31 -5.25
N PHE A 9 22.01 -0.28 -5.32
CA PHE A 9 21.27 0.93 -5.65
C PHE A 9 20.88 1.70 -4.39
N ASN A 10 20.68 3.03 -4.57
CA ASN A 10 20.06 3.85 -3.55
C ASN A 10 18.58 3.44 -3.38
N ARG A 11 18.15 3.34 -2.13
CA ARG A 11 16.81 2.93 -1.74
C ARG A 11 15.72 3.86 -2.28
N GLU A 12 15.92 5.18 -2.16
CA GLU A 12 14.89 6.17 -2.50
C GLU A 12 14.71 6.28 -4.02
N LEU A 13 15.82 6.21 -4.76
CA LEU A 13 15.78 6.17 -6.22
C LEU A 13 15.13 4.88 -6.74
N SER A 14 15.38 3.74 -6.08
CA SER A 14 14.69 2.50 -6.38
C SER A 14 13.18 2.60 -6.14
N TRP A 15 12.76 3.30 -5.05
CA TRP A 15 11.35 3.57 -4.78
C TRP A 15 10.71 4.46 -5.86
N LEU A 16 11.40 5.50 -6.31
CA LEU A 16 10.91 6.35 -7.41
C LEU A 16 10.76 5.56 -8.71
N LYS A 17 11.66 4.60 -8.98
CA LYS A 17 11.51 3.66 -10.11
C LYS A 17 10.29 2.75 -9.96
N PHE A 18 9.95 2.34 -8.74
CA PHE A 18 8.71 1.63 -8.48
C PHE A 18 7.48 2.52 -8.77
N ASN A 19 7.44 3.74 -8.25
CA ASN A 19 6.32 4.66 -8.51
C ASN A 19 6.20 5.02 -10.00
N GLN A 20 7.33 5.07 -10.72
CA GLN A 20 7.33 5.21 -12.18
C GLN A 20 6.63 4.02 -12.87
N ARG A 21 6.86 2.76 -12.41
CA ARG A 21 6.17 1.58 -12.95
C ARG A 21 4.66 1.64 -12.68
N VAL A 22 4.25 2.10 -11.49
CA VAL A 22 2.83 2.35 -11.19
C VAL A 22 2.23 3.36 -12.17
N LEU A 23 2.93 4.48 -12.42
CA LEU A 23 2.50 5.50 -13.37
C LEU A 23 2.44 4.96 -14.81
N LEU A 24 3.34 4.06 -15.21
CA LEU A 24 3.37 3.47 -16.56
C LEU A 24 2.12 2.62 -16.85
N GLU A 25 1.40 2.11 -15.86
CA GLU A 25 0.11 1.45 -16.08
C GLU A 25 -0.94 2.39 -16.70
N SER A 26 -0.79 3.71 -16.54
CA SER A 26 -1.69 4.70 -17.14
C SER A 26 -1.58 4.82 -18.67
N ILE A 27 -0.52 4.32 -19.26
CA ILE A 27 -0.33 4.29 -20.72
C ILE A 27 -0.43 2.89 -21.32
N ASP A 28 -0.65 1.87 -20.51
CA ASP A 28 -0.87 0.50 -20.99
C ASP A 28 -2.30 0.37 -21.53
N THR A 29 -2.42 0.18 -22.83
CA THR A 29 -3.70 0.06 -23.54
C THR A 29 -4.48 -1.21 -23.17
N ASN A 30 -3.84 -2.22 -22.55
CA ASN A 30 -4.51 -3.38 -21.99
C ASN A 30 -5.19 -3.07 -20.64
N THR A 31 -4.90 -1.92 -20.05
CA THR A 31 -5.55 -1.45 -18.82
C THR A 31 -6.74 -0.58 -19.20
N PRO A 32 -7.97 -0.84 -18.67
CA PRO A 32 -9.17 -0.02 -18.95
C PRO A 32 -8.97 1.46 -18.62
N LEU A 33 -9.63 2.36 -19.34
CA LEU A 33 -9.34 3.78 -19.32
C LEU A 33 -9.48 4.43 -17.92
N LEU A 34 -10.54 4.10 -17.15
CA LEU A 34 -10.69 4.63 -15.80
C LEU A 34 -9.69 4.01 -14.81
N GLU A 35 -9.21 2.80 -15.06
CA GLU A 35 -8.15 2.25 -14.25
C GLU A 35 -6.81 2.92 -14.56
N ARG A 36 -6.56 3.30 -15.83
CA ARG A 36 -5.40 4.12 -16.22
C ARG A 36 -5.41 5.46 -15.48
N LEU A 37 -6.57 6.11 -15.37
CA LEU A 37 -6.75 7.32 -14.57
C LEU A 37 -6.50 7.07 -13.08
N ARG A 38 -6.98 5.94 -12.55
CA ARG A 38 -6.76 5.52 -11.16
C ARG A 38 -5.28 5.31 -10.85
N PHE A 39 -4.49 4.74 -11.77
CA PHE A 39 -3.06 4.58 -11.60
C PHE A 39 -2.32 5.92 -11.52
N ILE A 40 -2.78 6.96 -12.22
CA ILE A 40 -2.26 8.32 -12.07
C ILE A 40 -2.52 8.84 -10.64
N ALA A 41 -3.74 8.65 -10.14
CA ALA A 41 -4.10 9.05 -8.78
C ALA A 41 -3.30 8.27 -7.72
N ILE A 42 -3.08 6.97 -7.91
CA ILE A 42 -2.23 6.13 -7.04
C ILE A 42 -0.79 6.64 -7.04
N ALA A 43 -0.22 6.92 -8.21
CA ALA A 43 1.15 7.42 -8.31
C ALA A 43 1.32 8.78 -7.63
N SER A 44 0.32 9.66 -7.69
CA SER A 44 0.27 10.94 -6.97
C SER A 44 0.21 10.74 -5.45
N SER A 45 -0.69 9.88 -4.99
CA SER A 45 -0.82 9.55 -3.55
C SER A 45 0.46 8.93 -2.97
N ASN A 46 1.09 8.03 -3.71
CA ASN A 46 2.36 7.42 -3.33
C ASN A 46 3.47 8.49 -3.20
N LEU A 47 3.52 9.44 -4.13
CA LEU A 47 4.51 10.51 -4.11
C LEU A 47 4.31 11.45 -2.91
N ASP A 48 3.07 11.75 -2.54
CA ASP A 48 2.75 12.52 -1.34
C ASP A 48 3.31 11.83 -0.09
N GLU A 49 3.05 10.54 0.10
CA GLU A 49 3.58 9.77 1.23
C GLU A 49 5.12 9.74 1.22
N PHE A 50 5.74 9.62 0.06
CA PHE A 50 7.18 9.64 -0.08
C PHE A 50 7.79 10.96 0.43
N PHE A 51 7.19 12.10 0.08
CA PHE A 51 7.63 13.40 0.58
C PHE A 51 7.41 13.55 2.08
N MET A 52 6.22 13.20 2.55
CA MET A 52 5.83 13.32 3.97
C MET A 52 6.77 12.56 4.92
N ILE A 53 7.39 11.49 4.45
CA ILE A 53 8.13 10.57 5.31
C ILE A 53 9.61 10.51 4.91
N ARG A 54 9.90 10.22 3.63
CA ARG A 54 11.26 9.90 3.20
C ARG A 54 12.08 11.15 2.92
N VAL A 55 11.51 12.09 2.16
CA VAL A 55 12.17 13.38 1.90
C VAL A 55 12.27 14.18 3.19
N ALA A 56 11.23 14.20 4.02
CA ALA A 56 11.24 14.82 5.34
C ALA A 56 12.38 14.29 6.21
N GLY A 57 12.51 12.98 6.35
CA GLY A 57 13.59 12.38 7.15
C GLY A 57 15.00 12.66 6.60
N LEU A 58 15.19 12.75 5.27
CA LEU A 58 16.47 13.15 4.69
C LEU A 58 16.76 14.65 4.94
N ARG A 59 15.75 15.52 4.90
CA ARG A 59 15.89 16.95 5.24
C ARG A 59 16.30 17.14 6.69
N HIS A 60 15.68 16.40 7.63
CA HIS A 60 16.10 16.41 9.03
C HIS A 60 17.56 16.04 9.21
N GLN A 61 18.05 15.01 8.50
CA GLN A 61 19.48 14.66 8.55
C GLN A 61 20.38 15.81 8.08
N VAL A 62 19.98 16.50 7.01
CA VAL A 62 20.77 17.64 6.49
C VAL A 62 20.75 18.82 7.47
N VAL A 63 19.58 19.18 8.01
CA VAL A 63 19.42 20.30 8.97
C VAL A 63 20.21 20.03 10.26
N ASN A 64 20.19 18.80 10.76
CA ASN A 64 20.90 18.41 11.97
C ASN A 64 22.37 18.05 11.73
N GLY A 65 22.89 18.23 10.51
CA GLY A 65 24.30 17.94 10.20
C GLY A 65 24.69 16.45 10.28
N ILE A 66 23.70 15.54 10.24
CA ILE A 66 23.94 14.09 10.33
C ILE A 66 24.47 13.58 8.99
N VAL A 67 25.71 13.10 8.98
CA VAL A 67 26.34 12.47 7.81
C VAL A 67 26.25 10.96 7.94
N LYS A 68 25.29 10.37 7.24
CA LYS A 68 25.10 8.91 7.15
C LYS A 68 25.04 8.51 5.68
N TYR A 69 25.85 7.52 5.30
CA TYR A 69 25.84 6.98 3.94
C TYR A 69 24.91 5.77 3.84
N ASP A 70 24.18 5.68 2.73
CA ASP A 70 23.38 4.51 2.39
C ASP A 70 24.22 3.36 1.80
N ALA A 71 23.56 2.29 1.32
CA ALA A 71 24.26 1.16 0.71
C ALA A 71 24.99 1.52 -0.60
N ALA A 72 24.50 2.52 -1.34
CA ALA A 72 25.11 3.05 -2.56
C ALA A 72 26.15 4.17 -2.29
N HIS A 73 26.49 4.41 -1.01
CA HIS A 73 27.43 5.43 -0.56
C HIS A 73 27.01 6.87 -0.90
N MET A 74 25.70 7.16 -0.82
CA MET A 74 25.14 8.49 -0.96
C MET A 74 24.78 9.07 0.42
N ASP A 75 25.19 10.30 0.72
CA ASP A 75 24.73 11.06 1.89
C ASP A 75 23.34 11.69 1.62
N ALA A 76 22.72 12.26 2.66
CA ALA A 76 21.39 12.85 2.54
C ALA A 76 21.30 13.97 1.50
N LYS A 77 22.35 14.80 1.34
CA LYS A 77 22.37 15.89 0.34
C LYS A 77 22.41 15.35 -1.08
N ALA A 78 23.26 14.35 -1.34
CA ALA A 78 23.36 13.70 -2.65
C ALA A 78 22.03 12.97 -3.00
N GLN A 79 21.42 12.31 -2.01
CA GLN A 79 20.13 11.67 -2.18
C GLN A 79 19.04 12.68 -2.53
N LEU A 80 18.91 13.79 -1.78
CA LEU A 80 17.88 14.83 -2.05
C LEU A 80 18.04 15.42 -3.45
N LYS A 81 19.26 15.71 -3.91
CA LYS A 81 19.52 16.19 -5.28
C LYS A 81 19.04 15.20 -6.34
N ALA A 82 19.39 13.93 -6.20
CA ALA A 82 19.01 12.88 -7.16
C ALA A 82 17.50 12.58 -7.13
N ILE A 83 16.87 12.72 -5.95
CA ILE A 83 15.42 12.63 -5.77
C ILE A 83 14.74 13.74 -6.55
N ASP A 84 15.17 15.00 -6.36
CA ASP A 84 14.60 16.14 -7.06
C ASP A 84 14.61 15.97 -8.58
N GLU A 85 15.78 15.66 -9.17
CA GLU A 85 15.92 15.40 -10.60
C GLU A 85 14.98 14.27 -11.10
N SER A 86 14.76 13.26 -10.28
CA SER A 86 13.90 12.12 -10.62
C SER A 86 12.43 12.47 -10.50
N VAL A 87 12.05 13.24 -9.48
CA VAL A 87 10.67 13.67 -9.25
C VAL A 87 10.22 14.69 -10.29
N GLN A 88 11.07 15.66 -10.69
CA GLN A 88 10.75 16.60 -11.78
C GLN A 88 10.36 15.84 -13.07
N ARG A 89 11.14 14.80 -13.44
CA ARG A 89 10.79 13.95 -14.58
C ARG A 89 9.49 13.20 -14.39
N LEU A 90 9.27 12.61 -13.20
CA LEU A 90 8.06 11.84 -12.89
C LEU A 90 6.80 12.71 -12.96
N VAL A 91 6.86 13.92 -12.42
CA VAL A 91 5.76 14.91 -12.44
C VAL A 91 5.43 15.32 -13.88
N SER A 92 6.45 15.61 -14.71
CA SER A 92 6.25 15.93 -16.12
C SER A 92 5.59 14.77 -16.89
N MET A 93 6.03 13.52 -16.64
CA MET A 93 5.39 12.31 -17.22
C MET A 93 3.94 12.21 -16.76
N GLN A 94 3.67 12.41 -15.48
CA GLN A 94 2.32 12.32 -14.90
C GLN A 94 1.36 13.32 -15.54
N SER A 95 1.78 14.59 -15.71
CA SER A 95 0.98 15.63 -16.39
C SER A 95 0.68 15.26 -17.83
N THR A 96 1.69 14.76 -18.57
CA THR A 96 1.52 14.32 -19.97
C THR A 96 0.54 13.14 -20.07
N TYR A 97 0.67 12.14 -19.21
CA TYR A 97 -0.18 10.95 -19.24
C TYR A 97 -1.61 11.28 -18.82
N LEU A 98 -1.78 12.18 -17.84
CA LEU A 98 -3.10 12.67 -17.44
C LEU A 98 -3.81 13.36 -18.61
N LYS A 99 -3.13 14.26 -19.32
CA LYS A 99 -3.69 14.95 -20.50
C LYS A 99 -4.15 13.93 -21.55
N ASN A 100 -3.36 12.91 -21.82
CA ASN A 100 -3.72 11.87 -22.78
C ASN A 100 -4.97 11.10 -22.36
N VAL A 101 -5.05 10.70 -21.09
CA VAL A 101 -6.21 9.96 -20.55
C VAL A 101 -7.47 10.84 -20.57
N LEU A 102 -7.38 12.11 -20.18
CA LEU A 102 -8.51 13.05 -20.23
C LEU A 102 -8.98 13.30 -21.67
N CYS A 103 -8.06 13.45 -22.62
CA CYS A 103 -8.39 13.58 -24.04
C CYS A 103 -9.10 12.31 -24.58
N GLU A 104 -8.68 11.11 -24.16
CA GLU A 104 -9.34 9.87 -24.54
C GLU A 104 -10.75 9.76 -23.94
N LEU A 105 -11.00 10.29 -22.73
CA LEU A 105 -12.33 10.38 -22.13
C LEU A 105 -13.31 11.26 -22.93
N GLU A 106 -12.82 12.25 -23.69
CA GLU A 106 -13.66 13.06 -24.58
C GLU A 106 -14.34 12.20 -25.65
N SER A 107 -13.68 11.15 -26.14
CA SER A 107 -14.28 10.21 -27.12
C SER A 107 -15.45 9.42 -26.52
N HIS A 108 -15.56 9.37 -25.20
CA HIS A 108 -16.66 8.78 -24.43
C HIS A 108 -17.69 9.82 -23.96
N GLY A 109 -17.56 11.10 -24.36
CA GLY A 109 -18.48 12.18 -24.03
C GLY A 109 -18.19 12.89 -22.70
N PHE A 110 -16.99 12.74 -22.13
CA PHE A 110 -16.62 13.32 -20.85
C PHE A 110 -15.57 14.43 -21.05
N TYR A 111 -15.95 15.67 -20.85
CA TYR A 111 -15.16 16.86 -21.15
C TYR A 111 -14.80 17.61 -19.88
N PHE A 112 -13.50 17.80 -19.64
CA PHE A 112 -13.00 18.71 -18.61
C PHE A 112 -12.68 20.07 -19.25
N THR A 113 -13.29 21.12 -18.75
CA THR A 113 -13.23 22.44 -19.38
C THR A 113 -13.04 23.56 -18.32
N TYR A 114 -12.64 24.73 -18.77
CA TYR A 114 -12.51 25.92 -17.92
C TYR A 114 -13.79 26.75 -17.91
N PRO A 115 -14.10 27.50 -16.83
CA PRO A 115 -15.29 28.36 -16.76
C PRO A 115 -15.42 29.34 -17.93
N GLU A 116 -14.31 29.86 -18.46
CA GLU A 116 -14.26 30.80 -19.59
C GLU A 116 -14.80 30.16 -20.88
N GLN A 117 -14.64 28.88 -21.07
CA GLN A 117 -15.01 28.13 -22.27
C GLN A 117 -16.48 27.70 -22.29
N LEU A 118 -17.17 27.82 -21.17
CA LEU A 118 -18.58 27.43 -21.05
C LEU A 118 -19.48 28.39 -21.87
N ASP A 119 -20.58 27.86 -22.39
CA ASP A 119 -21.63 28.64 -23.00
C ASP A 119 -22.39 29.54 -21.99
N VAL A 120 -23.19 30.46 -22.49
CA VAL A 120 -23.89 31.48 -21.67
C VAL A 120 -24.81 30.82 -20.61
N LYS A 121 -25.48 29.73 -20.94
CA LYS A 121 -26.41 29.08 -20.01
C LYS A 121 -25.64 28.34 -18.90
N SER A 122 -24.62 27.61 -19.29
CA SER A 122 -23.72 26.90 -18.36
C SER A 122 -22.99 27.89 -17.42
N LYS A 123 -22.56 29.06 -17.93
CA LYS A 123 -22.01 30.14 -17.09
C LYS A 123 -23.04 30.72 -16.11
N ALA A 124 -24.29 30.90 -16.54
CA ALA A 124 -25.36 31.39 -15.66
C ALA A 124 -25.67 30.38 -14.54
N TRP A 125 -25.70 29.08 -14.87
CA TRP A 125 -25.85 28.01 -13.88
C TRP A 125 -24.66 27.97 -12.92
N LEU A 126 -23.43 28.02 -13.44
CA LEU A 126 -22.20 27.96 -12.64
C LEU A 126 -22.11 29.17 -11.69
N ARG A 127 -22.56 30.36 -12.14
CA ARG A 127 -22.62 31.54 -11.28
C ARG A 127 -23.58 31.32 -10.11
N HIS A 128 -24.78 30.81 -10.38
CA HIS A 128 -25.76 30.51 -9.34
C HIS A 128 -25.23 29.43 -8.36
N TYR A 129 -24.63 28.38 -8.88
CA TYR A 129 -23.98 27.34 -8.07
C TYR A 129 -22.85 27.93 -7.21
N PHE A 130 -22.03 28.81 -7.76
CA PHE A 130 -20.98 29.51 -7.01
C PHE A 130 -21.59 30.36 -5.88
N GLU A 131 -22.61 31.15 -6.14
CA GLU A 131 -23.23 32.07 -5.17
C GLU A 131 -23.92 31.29 -4.03
N GLU A 132 -24.54 30.13 -4.30
CA GLU A 132 -25.26 29.33 -3.30
C GLU A 132 -24.40 28.32 -2.55
N HIS A 133 -23.43 27.69 -3.22
CA HIS A 133 -22.74 26.53 -2.66
C HIS A 133 -21.25 26.78 -2.37
N ILE A 134 -20.57 27.66 -3.11
CA ILE A 134 -19.14 27.87 -2.96
C ILE A 134 -18.85 29.13 -2.15
N TYR A 135 -19.43 30.26 -2.54
CA TYR A 135 -19.16 31.58 -1.94
C TYR A 135 -19.39 31.59 -0.41
N PRO A 136 -20.44 30.98 0.17
CA PRO A 136 -20.66 30.98 1.62
C PRO A 136 -19.64 30.11 2.40
N VAL A 137 -18.92 29.20 1.73
CA VAL A 137 -17.99 28.26 2.36
C VAL A 137 -16.55 28.79 2.32
N VAL A 138 -16.21 29.61 1.33
CA VAL A 138 -14.86 30.15 1.14
C VAL A 138 -14.70 31.45 1.91
N THR A 139 -13.70 31.51 2.78
CA THR A 139 -13.36 32.72 3.53
C THR A 139 -11.96 33.19 3.11
N PRO A 140 -11.84 34.37 2.51
CA PRO A 140 -10.54 34.99 2.19
C PRO A 140 -9.75 35.30 3.47
N LEU A 141 -8.46 34.98 3.45
CA LEU A 141 -7.53 35.24 4.54
C LEU A 141 -6.57 36.35 4.09
N ALA A 142 -6.70 37.53 4.67
CA ALA A 142 -5.77 38.65 4.40
C ALA A 142 -4.39 38.32 4.99
N VAL A 143 -3.32 38.77 4.32
CA VAL A 143 -1.94 38.57 4.82
C VAL A 143 -1.29 39.98 4.86
N ASP A 144 -1.06 40.49 6.07
CA ASP A 144 -0.44 41.77 6.35
C ASP A 144 0.27 41.76 7.72
N SER A 145 0.74 42.92 8.17
CA SER A 145 1.43 43.05 9.46
C SER A 145 0.55 42.70 10.68
N GLY A 146 -0.76 42.78 10.55
CA GLY A 146 -1.74 42.38 11.60
C GLY A 146 -2.25 40.97 11.44
N HIS A 147 -2.09 40.40 10.26
CA HIS A 147 -2.55 39.07 9.88
C HIS A 147 -1.38 38.28 9.25
N PRO A 148 -0.54 37.62 10.03
CA PRO A 148 0.58 36.86 9.51
C PRO A 148 0.11 35.76 8.57
N PHE A 149 1.04 35.20 7.74
CA PHE A 149 0.74 34.09 6.85
C PHE A 149 0.09 32.94 7.63
N PRO A 150 -1.10 32.48 7.21
CA PRO A 150 -1.84 31.48 7.97
C PRO A 150 -1.15 30.13 7.91
N PHE A 151 -1.32 29.35 8.96
CA PHE A 151 -0.90 27.95 8.94
C PHE A 151 -1.81 27.16 7.99
N LEU A 152 -1.27 26.77 6.83
CA LEU A 152 -1.96 25.95 5.86
C LEU A 152 -1.76 24.46 6.20
N THR A 153 -2.86 23.73 6.28
CA THR A 153 -2.83 22.29 6.60
C THR A 153 -2.24 21.48 5.45
N ASN A 154 -1.71 20.30 5.80
CA ASN A 154 -1.09 19.40 4.83
C ASN A 154 -2.05 19.03 3.69
N HIS A 155 -1.56 19.07 2.44
CA HIS A 155 -2.28 18.72 1.21
C HIS A 155 -3.48 19.60 0.86
N THR A 156 -3.76 20.68 1.56
CA THR A 156 -4.79 21.64 1.14
C THR A 156 -4.33 22.43 -0.07
N ILE A 157 -5.25 22.64 -1.00
CA ILE A 157 -5.03 23.51 -2.16
C ILE A 157 -5.46 24.92 -1.77
N ASN A 158 -4.68 25.92 -2.17
CA ASN A 158 -4.92 27.30 -1.86
C ASN A 158 -4.62 28.15 -3.09
N ALA A 159 -5.35 29.26 -3.26
CA ALA A 159 -4.99 30.30 -4.21
C ALA A 159 -4.46 31.52 -3.44
N ILE A 160 -3.23 31.92 -3.69
CA ILE A 160 -2.73 33.24 -3.23
C ILE A 160 -3.00 34.24 -4.30
N ILE A 161 -3.56 35.38 -3.89
CA ILE A 161 -4.05 36.43 -4.80
C ILE A 161 -3.43 37.74 -4.39
N ARG A 162 -2.87 38.49 -5.38
CA ARG A 162 -2.44 39.86 -5.24
C ARG A 162 -3.55 40.78 -5.72
N ILE A 163 -4.12 41.51 -4.78
CA ILE A 163 -5.18 42.50 -5.04
C ILE A 163 -4.61 43.90 -4.94
N PHE A 164 -5.26 44.88 -5.61
CA PHE A 164 -4.87 46.26 -5.52
C PHE A 164 -6.07 47.21 -5.43
N GLN A 165 -5.87 48.34 -4.76
CA GLN A 165 -6.80 49.46 -4.75
C GLN A 165 -6.10 50.68 -5.38
N VAL A 166 -6.83 51.38 -6.22
CA VAL A 166 -6.31 52.66 -6.79
C VAL A 166 -6.59 53.77 -5.79
N LEU A 167 -5.53 54.39 -5.31
CA LEU A 167 -5.60 55.52 -4.39
C LEU A 167 -5.99 56.81 -5.11
N PRO A 168 -6.45 57.88 -4.40
CA PRO A 168 -6.84 59.15 -5.01
C PRO A 168 -5.75 59.86 -5.85
N ASP A 169 -4.50 59.58 -5.59
CA ASP A 169 -3.33 60.06 -6.33
C ASP A 169 -3.00 59.22 -7.59
N GLY A 170 -3.80 58.17 -7.89
CA GLY A 170 -3.60 57.30 -9.02
C GLY A 170 -2.59 56.16 -8.77
N THR A 171 -1.95 56.07 -7.61
CA THR A 171 -1.06 54.96 -7.24
C THR A 171 -1.87 53.74 -6.86
N LYS A 172 -1.26 52.56 -6.98
CA LYS A 172 -1.85 51.28 -6.56
C LYS A 172 -1.31 50.87 -5.20
N ASP A 173 -2.22 50.61 -4.26
CA ASP A 173 -1.92 49.95 -2.99
C ASP A 173 -2.17 48.46 -3.15
N TYR A 174 -1.14 47.64 -2.91
CA TYR A 174 -1.18 46.19 -3.11
C TYR A 174 -1.34 45.47 -1.80
N LYS A 175 -2.19 44.43 -1.82
CA LYS A 175 -2.39 43.52 -0.68
C LYS A 175 -2.34 42.06 -1.15
N ILE A 176 -2.06 41.17 -0.22
CA ILE A 176 -2.06 39.73 -0.46
C ILE A 176 -3.19 39.08 0.33
N ALA A 177 -3.89 38.19 -0.30
CA ALA A 177 -4.89 37.34 0.35
C ALA A 177 -4.74 35.91 -0.10
N ILE A 178 -5.18 34.95 0.74
CA ILE A 178 -5.25 33.52 0.44
C ILE A 178 -6.71 33.11 0.39
N LEU A 179 -7.10 32.40 -0.67
CA LEU A 179 -8.38 31.72 -0.80
C LEU A 179 -8.11 30.21 -0.64
N PRO A 180 -8.51 29.61 0.51
CA PRO A 180 -8.46 28.16 0.66
C PRO A 180 -9.49 27.50 -0.27
N ILE A 181 -9.11 26.41 -0.93
CA ILE A 181 -10.02 25.55 -1.70
C ILE A 181 -10.60 24.51 -0.75
N PRO A 182 -11.92 24.59 -0.40
CA PRO A 182 -12.48 23.76 0.66
C PRO A 182 -12.56 22.28 0.26
N SER A 183 -11.97 21.41 1.06
CA SER A 183 -12.01 19.94 0.84
C SER A 183 -13.38 19.31 1.14
N VAL A 184 -14.29 20.04 1.76
CA VAL A 184 -15.68 19.59 2.01
C VAL A 184 -16.58 19.70 0.77
N LEU A 185 -16.14 20.44 -0.26
CA LEU A 185 -16.83 20.55 -1.53
C LEU A 185 -16.23 19.57 -2.55
N ASN A 186 -17.10 19.08 -3.45
CA ASN A 186 -16.63 18.26 -4.57
C ASN A 186 -15.70 19.08 -5.47
N ARG A 187 -14.52 18.56 -5.70
CA ARG A 187 -13.51 19.26 -6.48
C ARG A 187 -13.78 19.22 -7.99
N ILE A 188 -14.45 18.17 -8.45
CA ILE A 188 -14.91 18.03 -9.84
C ILE A 188 -16.41 18.32 -9.86
N ILE A 189 -16.80 19.42 -10.52
CA ILE A 189 -18.17 19.93 -10.57
C ILE A 189 -18.73 19.63 -11.94
N GLU A 190 -19.82 18.86 -12.01
CA GLU A 190 -20.53 18.58 -13.24
C GLU A 190 -21.48 19.72 -13.61
N ILE A 191 -21.38 20.21 -14.85
CA ILE A 191 -22.27 21.21 -15.42
C ILE A 191 -23.49 20.50 -16.01
N PRO A 192 -24.73 20.82 -15.60
CA PRO A 192 -25.93 20.20 -16.15
C PRO A 192 -26.00 20.28 -17.68
N SER A 193 -26.12 19.14 -18.32
CA SER A 193 -26.28 19.02 -19.77
C SER A 193 -27.71 18.61 -20.12
N ARG A 194 -28.19 19.02 -21.32
CA ARG A 194 -29.45 18.54 -21.89
C ARG A 194 -29.33 17.17 -22.55
N SER A 195 -28.10 16.75 -22.82
CA SER A 195 -27.79 15.49 -23.47
C SER A 195 -27.23 14.52 -22.44
N ASN A 196 -27.82 13.33 -22.32
CA ASN A 196 -27.27 12.25 -21.52
C ASN A 196 -26.01 11.61 -22.13
N LYS A 197 -25.50 12.19 -23.23
CA LYS A 197 -24.31 11.70 -23.96
C LYS A 197 -23.08 12.57 -23.75
N GLU A 198 -23.24 13.78 -23.24
CA GLU A 198 -22.15 14.71 -23.02
C GLU A 198 -22.17 15.19 -21.56
N HIS A 199 -21.10 14.93 -20.84
CA HIS A 199 -20.86 15.35 -19.49
C HIS A 199 -19.71 16.35 -19.46
N ARG A 200 -19.93 17.53 -18.89
CA ARG A 200 -18.94 18.60 -18.80
C ARG A 200 -18.61 18.89 -17.36
N PHE A 201 -17.33 19.00 -17.09
CA PHE A 201 -16.82 19.20 -15.74
C PHE A 201 -15.92 20.42 -15.68
N VAL A 202 -15.96 21.11 -14.53
CA VAL A 202 -15.02 22.17 -14.17
C VAL A 202 -14.41 21.87 -12.81
N TYR A 203 -13.21 22.36 -12.57
CA TYR A 203 -12.55 22.19 -11.28
C TYR A 203 -12.91 23.31 -10.31
N LEU A 204 -13.07 22.99 -9.04
CA LEU A 204 -13.47 23.92 -7.98
C LEU A 204 -12.52 25.11 -7.87
N GLU A 205 -11.19 24.85 -7.96
CA GLU A 205 -10.19 25.91 -7.95
C GLU A 205 -10.32 26.89 -9.13
N ASP A 206 -10.67 26.40 -10.32
CA ASP A 206 -10.91 27.26 -11.49
C ASP A 206 -12.16 28.11 -11.29
N VAL A 207 -13.21 27.55 -10.70
CA VAL A 207 -14.44 28.31 -10.39
C VAL A 207 -14.17 29.41 -9.35
N ILE A 208 -13.43 29.07 -8.28
CA ILE A 208 -13.07 30.01 -7.22
C ILE A 208 -12.21 31.16 -7.78
N THR A 209 -11.20 30.84 -8.60
CA THR A 209 -10.33 31.87 -9.20
C THR A 209 -11.06 32.69 -10.27
N TYR A 210 -11.96 32.11 -11.05
CA TYR A 210 -12.78 32.77 -12.03
C TYR A 210 -13.72 33.82 -11.40
N TYR A 211 -14.31 33.53 -10.26
CA TYR A 211 -15.17 34.42 -9.49
C TYR A 211 -14.45 35.14 -8.33
N ALA A 212 -13.12 35.13 -8.30
CA ALA A 212 -12.35 35.67 -7.20
C ALA A 212 -12.65 37.13 -6.88
N THR A 213 -13.00 37.98 -7.90
CA THR A 213 -13.39 39.38 -7.71
C THR A 213 -14.60 39.58 -6.78
N GLN A 214 -15.46 38.56 -6.64
CA GLN A 214 -16.62 38.64 -5.74
C GLN A 214 -16.23 38.57 -4.25
N PHE A 215 -15.09 38.04 -3.94
CA PHE A 215 -14.55 37.99 -2.57
C PHE A 215 -13.88 39.31 -2.17
N PHE A 216 -13.47 40.14 -3.13
CA PHE A 216 -12.66 41.33 -2.89
C PHE A 216 -13.33 42.61 -3.47
N GLN A 217 -14.53 42.95 -2.93
CA GLN A 217 -15.28 44.11 -3.41
C GLN A 217 -14.47 45.39 -3.22
N GLY A 218 -14.35 46.18 -4.29
CA GLY A 218 -13.59 47.44 -4.29
C GLY A 218 -12.09 47.28 -4.58
N TYR A 219 -11.61 46.06 -4.81
CA TYR A 219 -10.24 45.79 -5.22
C TYR A 219 -10.19 45.17 -6.62
N GLY A 220 -9.14 45.47 -7.36
CA GLY A 220 -8.79 44.78 -8.59
C GLY A 220 -7.88 43.56 -8.26
N ILE A 221 -7.93 42.53 -9.09
CA ILE A 221 -6.99 41.39 -9.02
C ILE A 221 -5.86 41.67 -10.01
N GLU A 222 -4.61 41.65 -9.54
CA GLU A 222 -3.45 41.80 -10.40
C GLU A 222 -2.95 40.42 -10.89
N ASP A 223 -2.84 39.46 -9.95
CA ASP A 223 -2.28 38.15 -10.20
C ASP A 223 -2.72 37.14 -9.15
N PHE A 224 -2.65 35.89 -9.50
CA PHE A 224 -2.90 34.76 -8.55
C PHE A 224 -2.04 33.56 -8.87
N MET A 225 -1.86 32.70 -7.87
CA MET A 225 -1.17 31.42 -7.99
C MET A 225 -1.92 30.35 -7.18
N VAL A 226 -2.26 29.24 -7.82
CA VAL A 226 -2.79 28.05 -7.11
C VAL A 226 -1.62 27.19 -6.67
N PHE A 227 -1.60 26.80 -5.41
CA PHE A 227 -0.51 26.05 -4.82
C PHE A 227 -0.97 25.05 -3.77
N ARG A 228 -0.11 24.06 -3.50
CA ARG A 228 -0.30 23.04 -2.46
C ARG A 228 1.00 22.80 -1.72
N ILE A 229 0.92 22.63 -0.40
CA ILE A 229 2.07 22.32 0.46
C ILE A 229 1.97 20.89 0.95
N THR A 230 3.08 20.15 0.87
CA THR A 230 3.24 18.89 1.56
C THR A 230 4.11 19.12 2.80
N ARG A 231 3.64 18.60 3.95
CA ARG A 231 4.33 18.73 5.24
C ARG A 231 4.89 17.41 5.71
N ASP A 232 5.91 17.49 6.53
CA ASP A 232 6.41 16.34 7.27
C ASP A 232 5.29 15.73 8.13
N ALA A 233 5.17 14.42 8.05
CA ALA A 233 4.19 13.64 8.80
C ALA A 233 4.83 12.41 9.45
N ASP A 234 6.15 12.33 9.57
CA ASP A 234 6.80 11.28 10.33
C ASP A 234 6.57 11.50 11.83
N LEU A 235 6.24 10.42 12.53
CA LEU A 235 5.99 10.46 13.97
C LEU A 235 7.29 10.10 14.68
N GLU A 236 7.86 11.07 15.37
CA GLU A 236 8.87 10.80 16.40
C GLU A 236 8.15 10.45 17.70
N ILE A 237 8.27 9.21 18.12
CA ILE A 237 7.73 8.70 19.38
C ILE A 237 8.92 8.35 20.25
N ASP A 238 9.04 9.02 21.38
CA ASP A 238 9.99 8.64 22.40
C ASP A 238 9.43 7.48 23.23
N GLU A 239 9.79 6.26 22.81
CA GLU A 239 9.36 5.04 23.49
C GLU A 239 10.15 4.73 24.75
N GLU A 240 11.34 5.33 24.92
CA GLU A 240 12.20 5.07 26.09
C GLU A 240 11.66 5.77 27.32
N GLU A 241 11.19 7.00 27.20
CA GLU A 241 10.62 7.80 28.29
C GLU A 241 9.11 7.59 28.46
N ALA A 242 8.42 6.96 27.50
CA ALA A 242 6.99 6.74 27.54
C ALA A 242 6.59 5.76 28.66
N THR A 243 5.85 6.24 29.65
CA THR A 243 5.20 5.40 30.67
C THR A 243 3.92 4.75 30.14
N ASP A 244 3.27 5.36 29.13
CA ASP A 244 2.08 4.88 28.42
C ASP A 244 2.23 5.17 26.93
N LEU A 245 2.47 4.11 26.15
CA LEU A 245 2.66 4.19 24.71
C LEU A 245 1.45 4.80 23.98
N LEU A 246 0.23 4.50 24.45
CA LEU A 246 -0.99 5.00 23.83
C LEU A 246 -1.09 6.54 23.94
N SER A 247 -0.82 7.08 25.13
CA SER A 247 -0.84 8.52 25.36
C SER A 247 0.25 9.25 24.55
N GLU A 248 1.43 8.64 24.39
CA GLU A 248 2.51 9.24 23.61
C GLU A 248 2.19 9.23 22.10
N VAL A 249 1.58 8.15 21.58
CA VAL A 249 1.11 8.12 20.19
C VAL A 249 0.05 9.19 19.95
N GLU A 250 -0.91 9.38 20.87
CA GLU A 250 -1.92 10.45 20.78
C GLU A 250 -1.30 11.86 20.81
N ALA A 251 -0.29 12.09 21.63
CA ALA A 251 0.43 13.36 21.70
C ALA A 251 1.20 13.62 20.40
N SER A 252 1.88 12.60 19.88
CA SER A 252 2.61 12.67 18.59
C SER A 252 1.69 12.93 17.41
N LEU A 253 0.48 12.35 17.38
CA LEU A 253 -0.54 12.64 16.35
C LEU A 253 -0.94 14.12 16.32
N ARG A 254 -1.00 14.78 17.50
CA ARG A 254 -1.28 16.23 17.56
C ARG A 254 -0.11 17.06 17.04
N ARG A 255 1.14 16.69 17.38
CA ARG A 255 2.36 17.36 16.87
C ARG A 255 2.50 17.22 15.36
N ARG A 256 2.21 16.04 14.79
CA ARG A 256 2.23 15.75 13.36
C ARG A 256 1.42 16.72 12.50
N ARG A 257 0.32 17.26 13.02
CA ARG A 257 -0.51 18.23 12.30
C ARG A 257 0.23 19.55 12.01
N ARG A 258 1.35 19.84 12.66
CA ARG A 258 2.17 21.04 12.55
C ARG A 258 3.57 20.81 11.98
N GLY A 259 3.77 19.73 11.25
CA GLY A 259 5.07 19.41 10.64
C GLY A 259 5.53 20.47 9.64
N ASP A 260 6.85 20.56 9.46
CA ASP A 260 7.49 21.52 8.54
C ASP A 260 7.09 21.24 7.09
N ALA A 261 7.08 22.30 6.26
CA ALA A 261 6.87 22.14 4.84
C ALA A 261 8.08 21.44 4.18
N VAL A 262 7.81 20.49 3.30
CA VAL A 262 8.86 19.71 2.60
C VAL A 262 8.76 19.77 1.09
N ARG A 263 7.63 20.26 0.54
CA ARG A 263 7.39 20.43 -0.90
C ARG A 263 6.36 21.52 -1.14
N LEU A 264 6.57 22.33 -2.17
CA LEU A 264 5.60 23.24 -2.73
C LEU A 264 5.28 22.81 -4.17
N GLU A 265 4.01 22.58 -4.47
CA GLU A 265 3.50 22.36 -5.82
C GLU A 265 2.74 23.59 -6.26
N VAL A 266 2.99 24.05 -7.50
CA VAL A 266 2.34 25.23 -8.09
C VAL A 266 1.79 24.89 -9.46
N CYS A 267 0.63 25.48 -9.80
CA CYS A 267 -0.03 25.27 -11.08
C CYS A 267 0.30 26.42 -12.06
N GLY A 268 0.68 26.09 -13.29
CA GLY A 268 0.84 27.03 -14.38
C GLY A 268 2.10 27.91 -14.31
N ASP A 269 2.10 28.95 -15.15
CA ASP A 269 3.14 29.98 -15.15
C ASP A 269 2.93 30.94 -13.98
N VAL A 270 3.87 30.91 -13.07
CA VAL A 270 3.81 31.64 -11.81
C VAL A 270 4.78 32.83 -11.87
N LYS A 271 4.31 34.01 -11.48
CA LYS A 271 5.19 35.19 -11.32
C LYS A 271 6.05 35.01 -10.07
N ASP A 272 7.33 35.34 -10.21
CA ASP A 272 8.34 35.11 -9.19
C ASP A 272 8.02 35.75 -7.83
N ASN A 273 7.39 36.96 -7.85
CA ASN A 273 7.08 37.70 -6.62
C ASN A 273 6.06 37.02 -5.69
N LEU A 274 5.04 36.33 -6.22
CA LEU A 274 4.10 35.52 -5.39
C LEU A 274 4.73 34.26 -4.92
N LEU A 275 5.54 33.60 -5.77
CA LEU A 275 6.26 32.39 -5.44
C LEU A 275 7.27 32.64 -4.32
N ASP A 276 8.10 33.66 -4.42
CA ASP A 276 9.09 34.04 -3.42
C ASP A 276 8.44 34.37 -2.07
N PHE A 277 7.28 35.06 -2.12
CA PHE A 277 6.50 35.35 -0.91
C PHE A 277 6.04 34.07 -0.20
N VAL A 278 5.51 33.07 -0.94
CA VAL A 278 5.09 31.78 -0.35
C VAL A 278 6.31 31.02 0.15
N LEU A 279 7.38 30.93 -0.63
CA LEU A 279 8.61 30.22 -0.23
C LEU A 279 9.17 30.74 1.09
N THR A 280 9.27 32.07 1.21
CA THR A 280 9.72 32.75 2.44
C THR A 280 8.79 32.44 3.62
N SER A 281 7.47 32.47 3.39
CA SER A 281 6.47 32.27 4.44
C SER A 281 6.41 30.82 4.97
N VAL A 282 6.80 29.84 4.16
CA VAL A 282 6.77 28.42 4.53
C VAL A 282 8.16 27.80 4.70
N GLU A 283 9.21 28.64 4.67
CA GLU A 283 10.62 28.24 4.87
C GLU A 283 11.10 27.16 3.88
N LEU A 284 10.72 27.32 2.61
CA LEU A 284 11.17 26.47 1.51
C LEU A 284 12.13 27.22 0.58
N GLU A 285 12.93 26.45 -0.18
CA GLU A 285 13.86 26.96 -1.18
C GLU A 285 13.33 26.72 -2.61
N PRO A 286 13.81 27.44 -3.63
CA PRO A 286 13.38 27.24 -5.03
C PRO A 286 13.51 25.80 -5.54
N LYS A 287 14.46 25.01 -5.02
CA LYS A 287 14.62 23.57 -5.34
C LYS A 287 13.45 22.70 -4.85
N ASP A 288 12.67 23.18 -3.87
CA ASP A 288 11.55 22.44 -3.27
C ASP A 288 10.24 22.67 -4.04
N VAL A 289 10.30 23.44 -5.16
CA VAL A 289 9.15 23.80 -5.99
C VAL A 289 8.98 22.82 -7.14
N TYR A 290 7.76 22.30 -7.30
CA TYR A 290 7.35 21.44 -8.40
C TYR A 290 6.25 22.13 -9.20
N ARG A 291 6.55 22.47 -10.45
CA ARG A 291 5.60 23.12 -11.37
C ARG A 291 4.78 22.03 -12.06
N ILE A 292 3.47 22.05 -11.84
CA ILE A 292 2.53 21.07 -12.39
C ILE A 292 1.87 21.66 -13.64
N ASP A 293 2.00 20.97 -14.75
CA ASP A 293 1.31 21.33 -15.99
C ASP A 293 -0.09 20.73 -16.00
N GLY A 294 -1.04 21.42 -15.38
CA GLY A 294 -2.42 21.03 -15.12
C GLY A 294 -2.84 21.29 -13.68
N HIS A 295 -3.90 20.62 -13.23
CA HIS A 295 -4.44 20.78 -11.88
C HIS A 295 -3.62 20.00 -10.85
N LEU A 296 -3.51 20.55 -9.65
CA LEU A 296 -2.78 19.94 -8.53
C LEU A 296 -3.56 18.76 -7.98
N ASP A 297 -2.83 17.81 -7.33
CA ASP A 297 -3.43 16.71 -6.58
C ASP A 297 -4.37 15.79 -7.38
N CYS A 298 -3.78 14.89 -8.16
CA CYS A 298 -4.53 13.92 -8.96
C CYS A 298 -5.38 12.93 -8.13
N ARG A 299 -5.29 12.95 -6.79
CA ARG A 299 -6.15 12.07 -5.95
C ARG A 299 -7.64 12.34 -6.12
N MET A 300 -8.03 13.53 -6.58
CA MET A 300 -9.42 13.85 -6.92
C MET A 300 -10.05 12.87 -7.93
N TYR A 301 -9.24 12.22 -8.75
CA TYR A 301 -9.73 11.26 -9.73
C TYR A 301 -10.10 9.90 -9.13
N PHE A 302 -9.77 9.59 -7.87
CA PHE A 302 -10.25 8.37 -7.23
C PHE A 302 -11.77 8.29 -7.22
N ASP A 303 -12.45 9.37 -6.88
CA ASP A 303 -13.91 9.44 -6.85
C ASP A 303 -14.48 9.46 -8.27
N PHE A 304 -13.86 10.20 -9.19
CA PHE A 304 -14.27 10.25 -10.59
C PHE A 304 -14.17 8.86 -11.28
N CYS A 305 -13.20 8.04 -10.93
CA CYS A 305 -13.10 6.67 -11.43
C CYS A 305 -14.32 5.80 -11.07
N ASN A 306 -15.17 6.22 -10.14
CA ASN A 306 -16.41 5.54 -9.77
C ASN A 306 -17.66 6.17 -10.39
N TYR A 307 -17.50 7.10 -11.33
CA TYR A 307 -18.62 7.79 -11.98
C TYR A 307 -19.62 6.79 -12.62
N PRO A 308 -20.93 6.93 -12.38
CA PRO A 308 -21.94 5.98 -12.88
C PRO A 308 -21.96 5.88 -14.41
N GLY A 309 -22.32 4.71 -14.94
CA GLY A 309 -22.48 4.49 -16.39
C GLY A 309 -21.19 4.26 -17.19
N LEU A 310 -20.03 4.28 -16.53
CA LEU A 310 -18.71 4.03 -17.14
C LEU A 310 -18.13 2.65 -16.79
N ASP A 311 -18.96 1.68 -16.47
CA ASP A 311 -18.49 0.35 -16.02
C ASP A 311 -17.66 -0.37 -17.10
N HIS A 312 -17.95 -0.11 -18.38
CA HIS A 312 -17.21 -0.66 -19.51
C HIS A 312 -15.77 -0.11 -19.64
N LEU A 313 -15.43 0.98 -18.94
CA LEU A 313 -14.10 1.57 -18.88
C LEU A 313 -13.31 1.17 -17.64
N ARG A 314 -13.81 0.21 -16.85
CA ARG A 314 -13.19 -0.36 -15.67
C ARG A 314 -12.85 -1.83 -15.88
N TYR A 315 -12.05 -2.39 -14.98
CA TYR A 315 -11.97 -3.85 -14.89
C TYR A 315 -13.35 -4.45 -14.60
N ALA A 316 -13.67 -5.53 -15.29
CA ALA A 316 -14.87 -6.32 -14.95
C ALA A 316 -14.80 -6.73 -13.48
N PRO A 317 -15.90 -6.63 -12.72
CA PRO A 317 -15.94 -7.08 -11.34
C PRO A 317 -15.47 -8.54 -11.23
N PHE A 318 -14.66 -8.82 -10.24
CA PHE A 318 -14.23 -10.18 -9.92
C PHE A 318 -14.74 -10.52 -8.51
N GLU A 319 -15.55 -11.57 -8.45
CA GLU A 319 -16.04 -12.12 -7.18
C GLU A 319 -15.10 -13.23 -6.73
N PRO A 320 -14.42 -13.05 -5.56
CA PRO A 320 -13.54 -14.07 -4.98
C PRO A 320 -14.28 -15.38 -4.75
N LYS A 321 -13.61 -16.50 -5.04
CA LYS A 321 -14.20 -17.84 -4.96
C LYS A 321 -13.96 -18.47 -3.60
N LEU A 322 -14.75 -19.48 -3.23
CA LEU A 322 -14.43 -20.29 -2.06
C LEU A 322 -13.25 -21.23 -2.38
N PRO A 323 -12.37 -21.50 -1.40
CA PRO A 323 -11.39 -22.56 -1.54
C PRO A 323 -12.06 -23.91 -1.85
N SER A 324 -11.45 -24.71 -2.71
CA SER A 324 -11.97 -26.00 -3.14
C SER A 324 -12.32 -26.93 -1.99
N GLU A 325 -11.44 -26.98 -1.02
CA GLU A 325 -11.59 -27.83 0.17
C GLU A 325 -12.86 -27.49 0.98
N LEU A 326 -13.33 -26.23 0.91
CA LEU A 326 -14.59 -25.84 1.58
C LEU A 326 -15.83 -26.13 0.73
N VAL A 327 -15.71 -26.13 -0.59
CA VAL A 327 -16.82 -26.54 -1.48
C VAL A 327 -17.12 -28.03 -1.32
N GLU A 328 -16.08 -28.85 -1.19
CA GLU A 328 -16.21 -30.29 -0.94
C GLU A 328 -16.87 -30.64 0.43
N HIS A 329 -16.79 -29.72 1.40
CA HIS A 329 -17.27 -29.89 2.77
C HIS A 329 -18.39 -28.86 3.11
N GLU A 330 -19.25 -28.58 2.15
CA GLU A 330 -20.34 -27.63 2.33
C GLU A 330 -21.25 -28.01 3.53
N GLY A 331 -21.47 -27.04 4.44
CA GLY A 331 -22.27 -27.25 5.65
C GLY A 331 -21.50 -27.76 6.87
N GLU A 332 -20.24 -28.15 6.73
CA GLU A 332 -19.38 -28.47 7.88
C GLU A 332 -18.82 -27.21 8.55
N SER A 333 -18.50 -27.31 9.85
CA SER A 333 -17.79 -26.24 10.53
C SER A 333 -16.34 -26.16 10.02
N LEU A 334 -15.75 -24.95 10.01
CA LEU A 334 -14.34 -24.77 9.64
C LEU A 334 -13.41 -25.61 10.55
N PHE A 335 -13.74 -25.76 11.82
CA PHE A 335 -12.97 -26.60 12.74
C PHE A 335 -12.98 -28.07 12.31
N SER A 336 -14.13 -28.59 11.83
CA SER A 336 -14.21 -29.94 11.30
C SER A 336 -13.33 -30.12 10.07
N VAL A 337 -13.36 -29.16 9.14
CA VAL A 337 -12.57 -29.22 7.89
C VAL A 337 -11.08 -29.11 8.19
N ILE A 338 -10.66 -28.12 9.00
CA ILE A 338 -9.26 -27.93 9.41
C ILE A 338 -8.77 -29.15 10.23
N GLY A 339 -9.67 -29.80 10.98
CA GLY A 339 -9.36 -31.03 11.71
C GLY A 339 -8.98 -32.20 10.82
N LYS A 340 -9.43 -32.22 9.57
CA LYS A 340 -9.16 -33.26 8.57
C LYS A 340 -7.93 -32.97 7.71
N GLN A 341 -7.71 -31.70 7.37
CA GLN A 341 -6.64 -31.23 6.47
C GLN A 341 -6.36 -29.74 6.67
N ASP A 342 -5.12 -29.34 6.43
CA ASP A 342 -4.77 -27.92 6.34
C ASP A 342 -5.51 -27.27 5.19
N LEU A 343 -5.87 -25.97 5.34
CA LEU A 343 -6.46 -25.17 4.27
C LEU A 343 -5.49 -24.07 3.84
N PHE A 344 -5.30 -23.92 2.53
CA PHE A 344 -4.55 -22.81 1.96
C PHE A 344 -5.49 -21.86 1.25
N VAL A 345 -5.36 -20.57 1.53
CA VAL A 345 -6.16 -19.51 0.91
C VAL A 345 -5.26 -18.51 0.20
N HIS A 346 -5.70 -18.06 -0.99
CA HIS A 346 -4.97 -17.09 -1.81
C HIS A 346 -5.88 -15.92 -2.20
N HIS A 347 -5.79 -14.82 -1.45
CA HIS A 347 -6.54 -13.59 -1.72
C HIS A 347 -5.89 -12.79 -2.88
N PRO A 348 -6.66 -12.00 -3.64
CA PRO A 348 -8.11 -11.83 -3.65
C PRO A 348 -8.85 -12.89 -4.48
N PHE A 349 -8.14 -13.89 -5.01
CA PHE A 349 -8.72 -14.93 -5.88
C PHE A 349 -9.70 -15.81 -5.10
N GLU A 350 -9.37 -16.09 -3.85
CA GLU A 350 -10.25 -16.73 -2.88
C GLU A 350 -10.71 -15.77 -1.79
N SER A 351 -11.91 -16.01 -1.29
CA SER A 351 -12.63 -15.09 -0.42
C SER A 351 -12.01 -14.97 0.97
N PHE A 352 -11.79 -13.74 1.41
CA PHE A 352 -11.40 -13.42 2.78
C PHE A 352 -12.50 -13.72 3.81
N ALA A 353 -13.74 -13.92 3.36
CA ALA A 353 -14.85 -14.31 4.23
C ALA A 353 -14.56 -15.59 5.02
N VAL A 354 -13.70 -16.48 4.51
CA VAL A 354 -13.26 -17.70 5.22
C VAL A 354 -12.53 -17.34 6.53
N VAL A 355 -11.68 -16.31 6.49
CA VAL A 355 -10.96 -15.82 7.68
C VAL A 355 -11.94 -15.16 8.66
N GLU A 356 -12.89 -14.37 8.16
CA GLU A 356 -13.92 -13.74 8.98
C GLU A 356 -14.84 -14.80 9.63
N GLN A 357 -15.24 -15.82 8.88
CA GLN A 357 -16.05 -16.94 9.37
C GLN A 357 -15.33 -17.77 10.42
N PHE A 358 -14.03 -18.01 10.28
CA PHE A 358 -13.24 -18.72 11.27
C PHE A 358 -13.33 -18.04 12.65
N ILE A 359 -13.20 -16.72 12.70
CA ILE A 359 -13.30 -15.97 13.96
C ILE A 359 -14.76 -15.87 14.43
N ALA A 360 -15.71 -15.73 13.50
CA ALA A 360 -17.14 -15.66 13.84
C ALA A 360 -17.67 -16.99 14.41
N GLN A 361 -17.24 -18.15 13.85
CA GLN A 361 -17.52 -19.46 14.40
C GLN A 361 -16.89 -19.63 15.78
N ALA A 362 -15.60 -19.24 15.92
CA ALA A 362 -14.92 -19.28 17.22
C ALA A 362 -15.65 -18.46 18.29
N ALA A 363 -16.23 -17.32 17.91
CA ALA A 363 -16.93 -16.45 18.84
C ALA A 363 -18.21 -17.09 19.41
N THR A 364 -18.87 -17.98 18.67
CA THR A 364 -20.17 -18.55 19.04
C THR A 364 -20.11 -20.03 19.45
N ASP A 365 -19.06 -20.76 19.08
CA ASP A 365 -18.89 -22.16 19.42
C ASP A 365 -18.68 -22.34 20.93
N PRO A 366 -19.54 -23.11 21.64
CA PRO A 366 -19.46 -23.28 23.10
C PRO A 366 -18.17 -23.97 23.56
N ASP A 367 -17.52 -24.76 22.70
CA ASP A 367 -16.31 -25.48 23.02
C ASP A 367 -15.03 -24.63 22.87
N VAL A 368 -15.12 -23.46 22.25
CA VAL A 368 -14.00 -22.51 22.16
C VAL A 368 -13.78 -21.83 23.51
N LEU A 369 -12.56 -21.95 24.01
CA LEU A 369 -12.13 -21.41 25.31
C LEU A 369 -11.43 -20.07 25.19
N ALA A 370 -10.60 -19.90 24.14
CA ALA A 370 -9.82 -18.69 23.97
C ALA A 370 -9.59 -18.36 22.49
N ILE A 371 -9.44 -17.06 22.20
CA ILE A 371 -9.02 -16.52 20.90
C ILE A 371 -7.85 -15.57 21.16
N LYS A 372 -6.73 -15.75 20.46
CA LYS A 372 -5.59 -14.85 20.49
C LYS A 372 -5.29 -14.37 19.07
N GLN A 373 -5.10 -13.04 18.88
CA GLN A 373 -4.92 -12.48 17.55
C GLN A 373 -4.00 -11.27 17.53
N THR A 374 -3.20 -11.12 16.46
CA THR A 374 -2.45 -9.89 16.18
C THR A 374 -3.21 -9.06 15.15
N LEU A 375 -3.34 -7.74 15.36
CA LEU A 375 -3.99 -6.81 14.45
C LEU A 375 -3.06 -5.63 14.16
N TYR A 376 -2.84 -5.34 12.86
CA TYR A 376 -1.98 -4.27 12.39
C TYR A 376 -2.76 -3.13 11.72
N ARG A 377 -3.66 -3.47 10.79
CA ARG A 377 -4.58 -2.55 10.10
C ARG A 377 -5.96 -3.17 10.08
N VAL A 378 -6.91 -2.49 10.68
CA VAL A 378 -8.31 -2.93 10.69
C VAL A 378 -9.21 -1.84 10.12
N SER A 379 -10.29 -2.21 9.46
CA SER A 379 -11.31 -1.26 9.03
C SER A 379 -12.18 -0.84 10.23
N GLY A 380 -12.74 0.38 10.18
CA GLY A 380 -13.63 0.89 11.24
C GLY A 380 -14.84 -0.01 11.51
N ASP A 381 -15.36 -0.68 10.47
CA ASP A 381 -16.51 -1.61 10.53
C ASP A 381 -16.04 -3.07 10.34
N SER A 382 -14.98 -3.48 11.01
CA SER A 382 -14.40 -4.80 10.86
C SER A 382 -15.30 -5.89 11.45
N PRO A 383 -15.76 -6.91 10.66
CA PRO A 383 -16.45 -8.09 11.17
C PRO A 383 -15.62 -8.88 12.18
N ILE A 384 -14.30 -8.84 12.04
CA ILE A 384 -13.35 -9.48 12.97
C ILE A 384 -13.43 -8.83 14.34
N ILE A 385 -13.39 -7.48 14.43
CA ILE A 385 -13.54 -6.76 15.70
C ILE A 385 -14.89 -7.08 16.35
N ALA A 386 -15.98 -7.10 15.57
CA ALA A 386 -17.31 -7.45 16.06
C ALA A 386 -17.35 -8.88 16.60
N SER A 387 -16.70 -9.83 15.93
CA SER A 387 -16.61 -11.24 16.36
C SER A 387 -15.78 -11.40 17.65
N LEU A 388 -14.67 -10.68 17.78
CA LEU A 388 -13.85 -10.70 19.00
C LEU A 388 -14.61 -10.14 20.20
N ILE A 389 -15.35 -9.04 20.03
CA ILE A 389 -16.25 -8.47 21.05
C ILE A 389 -17.29 -9.52 21.47
N LYS A 390 -17.97 -10.13 20.48
CA LYS A 390 -18.96 -11.17 20.73
C LYS A 390 -18.37 -12.40 21.45
N ALA A 391 -17.13 -12.76 21.16
CA ALA A 391 -16.45 -13.84 21.86
C ALA A 391 -16.24 -13.49 23.34
N ALA A 392 -15.82 -12.28 23.66
CA ALA A 392 -15.67 -11.80 25.05
C ALA A 392 -17.02 -11.76 25.76
N ASP A 393 -18.07 -11.25 25.12
CA ASP A 393 -19.45 -11.25 25.68
C ASP A 393 -19.96 -12.68 25.96
N ASN A 394 -19.53 -13.68 25.17
CA ASN A 394 -19.81 -15.09 25.39
C ASN A 394 -18.91 -15.75 26.43
N GLY A 395 -18.10 -14.98 27.18
CA GLY A 395 -17.25 -15.45 28.28
C GLY A 395 -15.95 -16.11 27.86
N LYS A 396 -15.53 -16.00 26.59
CA LYS A 396 -14.27 -16.55 26.10
C LYS A 396 -13.09 -15.65 26.45
N GLN A 397 -11.92 -16.24 26.68
CA GLN A 397 -10.68 -15.48 26.86
C GLN A 397 -10.21 -14.90 25.52
N VAL A 398 -10.30 -13.58 25.34
CA VAL A 398 -9.87 -12.92 24.11
C VAL A 398 -8.65 -12.05 24.37
N THR A 399 -7.54 -12.36 23.72
CA THR A 399 -6.30 -11.57 23.79
C THR A 399 -5.98 -11.01 22.41
N VAL A 400 -5.83 -9.69 22.29
CA VAL A 400 -5.54 -9.00 21.05
C VAL A 400 -4.30 -8.14 21.20
N LEU A 401 -3.28 -8.38 20.38
CA LEU A 401 -2.21 -7.42 20.21
C LEU A 401 -2.58 -6.46 19.08
N MET A 402 -2.84 -5.20 19.41
CA MET A 402 -3.16 -4.14 18.47
C MET A 402 -1.93 -3.26 18.23
N GLU A 403 -1.44 -3.19 17.00
CA GLU A 403 -0.32 -2.33 16.64
C GLU A 403 -0.77 -0.87 16.49
N VAL A 404 -0.61 -0.06 17.54
CA VAL A 404 -1.05 1.35 17.56
C VAL A 404 -0.11 2.29 16.80
N LYS A 405 1.10 1.84 16.45
CA LYS A 405 2.09 2.59 15.66
C LYS A 405 1.98 2.29 14.16
N ALA A 406 0.85 1.70 13.69
CA ALA A 406 0.61 1.45 12.28
C ALA A 406 0.40 2.77 11.54
N ARG A 407 1.38 3.17 10.70
CA ARG A 407 1.44 4.49 10.07
C ARG A 407 0.17 4.84 9.31
N PHE A 408 -0.40 6.01 9.59
CA PHE A 408 -1.68 6.57 9.10
C PHE A 408 -2.95 5.85 9.56
N ASP A 409 -2.83 4.77 10.32
CA ASP A 409 -3.96 4.06 10.93
C ASP A 409 -3.97 4.19 12.46
N GLU A 410 -3.08 4.99 13.04
CA GLU A 410 -2.87 5.11 14.48
C GLU A 410 -4.17 5.48 15.20
N GLU A 411 -4.87 6.54 14.75
CA GLU A 411 -6.11 7.03 15.36
C GLU A 411 -7.22 5.98 15.30
N ASN A 412 -7.39 5.31 14.15
CA ASN A 412 -8.35 4.23 13.99
C ASN A 412 -8.01 3.02 14.88
N ASN A 413 -6.74 2.61 14.93
CA ASN A 413 -6.31 1.46 15.72
C ASN A 413 -6.47 1.73 17.22
N ILE A 414 -6.18 2.94 17.70
CA ILE A 414 -6.44 3.35 19.07
C ILE A 414 -7.94 3.26 19.39
N HIS A 415 -8.80 3.74 18.49
CA HIS A 415 -10.24 3.67 18.69
C HIS A 415 -10.74 2.21 18.76
N MET A 416 -10.25 1.34 17.88
CA MET A 416 -10.62 -0.08 17.89
C MET A 416 -10.10 -0.81 19.12
N ALA A 417 -8.87 -0.50 19.57
CA ALA A 417 -8.29 -1.05 20.78
C ALA A 417 -9.15 -0.74 22.01
N ARG A 418 -9.58 0.52 22.17
CA ARG A 418 -10.47 0.94 23.26
C ARG A 418 -11.85 0.26 23.20
N ARG A 419 -12.38 0.00 22.00
CA ARG A 419 -13.64 -0.75 21.83
C ARG A 419 -13.51 -2.19 22.32
N LEU A 420 -12.42 -2.86 21.97
CA LEU A 420 -12.12 -4.23 22.41
C LEU A 420 -11.95 -4.30 23.93
N GLU A 421 -11.18 -3.38 24.51
CA GLU A 421 -10.93 -3.32 25.95
C GLU A 421 -12.23 -3.10 26.75
N LYS A 422 -13.09 -2.16 26.27
CA LYS A 422 -14.41 -1.91 26.87
C LYS A 422 -15.32 -3.14 26.85
N ALA A 423 -15.15 -4.03 25.89
CA ALA A 423 -15.90 -5.29 25.78
C ALA A 423 -15.28 -6.43 26.62
N GLY A 424 -14.21 -6.17 27.38
CA GLY A 424 -13.57 -7.16 28.25
C GLY A 424 -12.48 -7.99 27.57
N CYS A 425 -12.04 -7.63 26.34
CA CYS A 425 -10.88 -8.25 25.74
C CYS A 425 -9.60 -7.78 26.44
N HIS A 426 -8.60 -8.67 26.55
CA HIS A 426 -7.26 -8.28 26.95
C HIS A 426 -6.51 -7.70 25.75
N VAL A 427 -6.27 -6.38 25.77
CA VAL A 427 -5.61 -5.66 24.68
C VAL A 427 -4.18 -5.30 25.04
N ILE A 428 -3.25 -5.59 24.11
CA ILE A 428 -1.84 -5.23 24.19
C ILE A 428 -1.58 -4.17 23.12
N TYR A 429 -1.08 -3.00 23.50
CA TYR A 429 -0.90 -1.82 22.63
C TYR A 429 0.48 -1.79 21.94
N GLY A 430 0.82 -2.87 21.22
CA GLY A 430 2.14 -3.01 20.60
C GLY A 430 3.23 -3.43 21.57
N LEU A 431 4.47 -3.40 21.11
CA LEU A 431 5.66 -3.74 21.89
C LEU A 431 6.63 -2.56 21.92
N LYS A 432 7.27 -2.32 23.06
CA LYS A 432 8.30 -1.27 23.19
C LYS A 432 9.51 -1.61 22.31
N GLY A 433 9.97 -0.65 21.51
CA GLY A 433 11.11 -0.80 20.62
C GLY A 433 10.87 -1.67 19.36
N LEU A 434 9.75 -2.38 19.28
CA LEU A 434 9.40 -3.23 18.14
C LEU A 434 8.03 -2.86 17.58
N LYS A 435 7.81 -3.16 16.28
CA LYS A 435 6.48 -3.09 15.67
C LYS A 435 6.00 -4.51 15.34
N THR A 436 4.81 -4.86 15.77
CA THR A 436 4.23 -6.18 15.46
C THR A 436 3.63 -6.18 14.06
N HIS A 437 4.21 -6.98 13.18
CA HIS A 437 3.76 -7.09 11.78
C HIS A 437 3.36 -8.52 11.38
N SER A 438 3.49 -9.49 12.28
CA SER A 438 2.99 -10.86 12.11
C SER A 438 1.46 -10.88 11.98
N LYS A 439 0.93 -11.84 11.23
CA LYS A 439 -0.50 -12.06 11.06
C LYS A 439 -0.81 -13.49 11.50
N ILE A 440 -1.28 -13.58 12.73
CA ILE A 440 -1.58 -14.86 13.38
C ILE A 440 -2.87 -14.75 14.19
N THR A 441 -3.71 -15.77 14.07
CA THR A 441 -4.86 -16.01 14.95
C THR A 441 -4.76 -17.43 15.49
N MET A 442 -4.94 -17.61 16.79
CA MET A 442 -5.03 -18.89 17.44
C MET A 442 -6.36 -19.03 18.16
N VAL A 443 -7.09 -20.10 17.88
CA VAL A 443 -8.31 -20.49 18.56
C VAL A 443 -8.01 -21.75 19.39
N VAL A 444 -8.33 -21.72 20.68
CA VAL A 444 -8.18 -22.84 21.60
C VAL A 444 -9.55 -23.46 21.84
N ARG A 445 -9.76 -24.69 21.40
CA ARG A 445 -11.03 -25.41 21.44
C ARG A 445 -10.92 -26.68 22.24
N ARG A 446 -11.98 -27.03 22.98
CA ARG A 446 -12.13 -28.32 23.62
C ARG A 446 -12.65 -29.33 22.60
N GLU A 447 -11.99 -30.47 22.49
CA GLU A 447 -12.36 -31.60 21.66
C GLU A 447 -12.53 -32.83 22.54
N ASP A 448 -13.09 -33.92 22.01
CA ASP A 448 -13.24 -35.17 22.75
C ASP A 448 -11.90 -35.74 23.27
N ALA A 449 -10.82 -35.54 22.49
CA ALA A 449 -9.48 -35.99 22.83
C ALA A 449 -8.69 -35.00 23.72
N GLY A 450 -9.27 -33.87 24.10
CA GLY A 450 -8.60 -32.82 24.89
C GLY A 450 -8.66 -31.46 24.25
N ILE A 451 -7.69 -30.59 24.55
CA ILE A 451 -7.63 -29.20 24.01
C ILE A 451 -6.87 -29.23 22.69
N ARG A 452 -7.48 -28.69 21.63
CA ARG A 452 -6.88 -28.51 20.32
C ARG A 452 -6.72 -27.03 19.99
N ARG A 453 -5.64 -26.70 19.28
CA ARG A 453 -5.33 -25.34 18.83
C ARG A 453 -5.47 -25.29 17.33
N TYR A 454 -6.26 -24.34 16.86
CA TYR A 454 -6.47 -24.03 15.45
C TYR A 454 -5.77 -22.71 15.16
N VAL A 455 -4.87 -22.69 14.19
CA VAL A 455 -4.01 -21.56 13.90
C VAL A 455 -4.21 -21.10 12.47
N HIS A 456 -4.42 -19.81 12.28
CA HIS A 456 -4.34 -19.15 10.98
C HIS A 456 -3.09 -18.29 10.94
N LEU A 457 -2.29 -18.44 9.88
CA LEU A 457 -1.05 -17.70 9.62
C LEU A 457 -1.12 -17.13 8.21
N ALA A 458 -0.79 -15.85 8.03
CA ALA A 458 -0.93 -15.19 6.75
C ALA A 458 0.19 -14.18 6.44
N THR A 459 0.34 -13.86 5.14
CA THR A 459 1.18 -12.75 4.68
C THR A 459 0.46 -11.41 4.79
N GLY A 460 -0.87 -11.41 4.71
CA GLY A 460 -1.77 -10.25 4.64
C GLY A 460 -2.44 -9.87 5.94
N ASN A 461 -2.81 -8.59 6.07
CA ASN A 461 -3.49 -8.06 7.24
C ASN A 461 -4.93 -8.59 7.36
N TYR A 462 -5.45 -8.60 8.58
CA TYR A 462 -6.85 -8.93 8.89
C TYR A 462 -7.80 -7.79 8.54
N ASN A 463 -7.91 -7.50 7.24
CA ASN A 463 -8.71 -6.39 6.71
C ASN A 463 -9.38 -6.79 5.39
N GLY A 464 -10.70 -7.04 5.43
CA GLY A 464 -11.49 -7.50 4.27
C GLY A 464 -11.49 -6.53 3.09
N LYS A 465 -11.32 -5.21 3.32
CA LYS A 465 -11.22 -4.22 2.23
C LYS A 465 -9.93 -4.37 1.45
N THR A 466 -8.79 -4.47 2.15
CA THR A 466 -7.48 -4.65 1.50
C THR A 466 -7.34 -6.05 0.90
N ALA A 467 -7.93 -7.08 1.51
CA ALA A 467 -7.89 -8.44 1.00
C ALA A 467 -8.59 -8.63 -0.37
N ARG A 468 -9.43 -7.68 -0.80
CA ARG A 468 -10.02 -7.66 -2.15
C ARG A 468 -9.10 -7.03 -3.21
N MET A 469 -8.03 -6.35 -2.79
CA MET A 469 -7.14 -5.59 -3.68
C MET A 469 -5.69 -6.07 -3.62
N TYR A 470 -5.29 -6.77 -2.56
CA TYR A 470 -3.92 -7.22 -2.31
C TYR A 470 -3.83 -8.73 -2.52
N THR A 471 -2.75 -9.16 -3.17
CA THR A 471 -2.46 -10.59 -3.24
C THR A 471 -1.81 -11.02 -1.94
N ASP A 472 -2.46 -11.95 -1.22
CA ASP A 472 -1.95 -12.50 0.04
C ASP A 472 -2.27 -13.99 0.16
N CYS A 473 -1.45 -14.71 0.91
CA CYS A 473 -1.66 -16.12 1.19
C CYS A 473 -1.84 -16.36 2.69
N GLY A 474 -2.64 -17.36 3.03
CA GLY A 474 -2.83 -17.82 4.40
C GLY A 474 -2.98 -19.32 4.49
N ILE A 475 -2.65 -19.87 5.66
CA ILE A 475 -2.81 -21.30 5.99
C ILE A 475 -3.60 -21.41 7.29
N PHE A 476 -4.59 -22.30 7.30
CA PHE A 476 -5.24 -22.78 8.52
C PHE A 476 -4.73 -24.18 8.82
N THR A 477 -4.32 -24.41 10.05
CA THR A 477 -3.82 -25.70 10.52
C THR A 477 -4.24 -25.98 11.96
N CYS A 478 -4.37 -27.24 12.31
CA CYS A 478 -4.48 -27.68 13.69
C CYS A 478 -3.35 -28.64 14.08
N ASN A 479 -2.25 -28.63 13.33
CA ASN A 479 -1.06 -29.41 13.67
C ASN A 479 -0.50 -28.97 15.02
N ASP A 480 -0.17 -29.92 15.89
CA ASP A 480 0.24 -29.65 17.27
C ASP A 480 1.51 -28.82 17.36
N GLU A 481 2.49 -29.01 16.46
CA GLU A 481 3.74 -28.25 16.44
C GLU A 481 3.51 -26.75 16.15
N TYR A 482 2.59 -26.44 15.21
CA TYR A 482 2.18 -25.07 14.93
C TYR A 482 1.36 -24.47 16.08
N GLY A 483 0.50 -25.30 16.71
CA GLY A 483 -0.29 -24.90 17.89
C GLY A 483 0.58 -24.58 19.10
N ASP A 484 1.62 -25.40 19.34
CA ASP A 484 2.60 -25.17 20.41
C ASP A 484 3.39 -23.88 20.16
N ASP A 485 3.89 -23.69 18.94
CA ASP A 485 4.65 -22.51 18.57
C ASP A 485 3.77 -21.25 18.64
N ALA A 486 2.50 -21.30 18.22
CA ALA A 486 1.55 -20.22 18.36
C ALA A 486 1.33 -19.86 19.84
N SER A 487 1.20 -20.84 20.72
CA SER A 487 1.07 -20.60 22.17
C SER A 487 2.31 -19.92 22.73
N ARG A 488 3.50 -20.41 22.38
CA ARG A 488 4.79 -19.81 22.78
C ARG A 488 4.96 -18.41 22.22
N PHE A 489 4.55 -18.20 20.96
CA PHE A 489 4.60 -16.88 20.32
C PHE A 489 3.73 -15.85 21.05
N PHE A 490 2.48 -16.20 21.36
CA PHE A 490 1.62 -15.28 22.12
C PHE A 490 2.15 -15.02 23.52
N ASN A 491 2.74 -16.02 24.20
CA ASN A 491 3.37 -15.82 25.51
C ASN A 491 4.59 -14.89 25.43
N LEU A 492 5.39 -14.99 24.35
CA LEU A 492 6.54 -14.13 24.09
C LEU A 492 6.12 -12.66 23.90
N ILE A 493 5.06 -12.41 23.12
CA ILE A 493 4.62 -11.03 22.79
C ILE A 493 3.68 -10.42 23.83
N SER A 494 3.12 -11.21 24.77
CA SER A 494 2.20 -10.72 25.81
C SER A 494 2.82 -10.66 27.19
N GLY A 495 3.99 -11.23 27.39
CA GLY A 495 4.62 -11.33 28.70
C GLY A 495 6.15 -11.28 28.64
N TYR A 496 6.77 -11.33 29.81
CA TYR A 496 8.21 -11.39 29.95
C TYR A 496 8.64 -12.87 29.97
N SER A 497 8.74 -13.48 28.78
CA SER A 497 9.28 -14.84 28.64
C SER A 497 10.53 -14.84 27.78
N ASP A 498 11.48 -15.71 28.10
CA ASP A 498 12.65 -15.93 27.26
C ASP A 498 12.21 -16.51 25.90
N PRO A 499 12.97 -16.20 24.81
CA PRO A 499 12.70 -16.79 23.50
C PRO A 499 12.67 -18.30 23.56
N PRO A 500 11.56 -18.96 23.14
CA PRO A 500 11.45 -20.41 23.19
C PRO A 500 12.23 -21.07 22.05
N ILE A 501 12.42 -22.38 22.16
CA ILE A 501 12.82 -23.22 21.02
C ILE A 501 11.56 -23.42 20.15
N TRP A 502 11.66 -23.08 18.87
CA TRP A 502 10.59 -23.20 17.90
C TRP A 502 10.61 -24.56 17.21
N ASN A 503 9.44 -25.13 16.95
CA ASN A 503 9.29 -26.35 16.14
C ASN A 503 9.25 -26.01 14.64
N LYS A 504 8.40 -25.06 14.26
CA LYS A 504 8.11 -24.65 12.87
C LYS A 504 8.29 -23.15 12.64
N PHE A 505 8.02 -22.31 13.65
CA PHE A 505 8.08 -20.87 13.48
C PHE A 505 9.52 -20.38 13.37
N ILE A 506 9.70 -19.47 12.44
CA ILE A 506 10.92 -18.70 12.27
C ILE A 506 10.55 -17.24 12.50
N VAL A 507 11.14 -16.61 13.49
CA VAL A 507 10.63 -15.37 14.08
C VAL A 507 11.66 -14.25 13.97
N ALA A 508 11.27 -13.08 13.46
CA ALA A 508 12.06 -11.87 13.60
C ALA A 508 11.66 -11.12 14.90
N PRO A 509 12.66 -10.46 15.56
CA PRO A 509 14.07 -10.32 15.21
C PRO A 509 14.99 -11.44 15.74
N LEU A 510 14.44 -12.59 16.13
CA LEU A 510 15.17 -13.64 16.86
C LEU A 510 16.10 -14.46 15.95
N ASN A 511 15.52 -15.17 14.95
CA ASN A 511 16.25 -16.14 14.13
C ASN A 511 15.91 -16.10 12.63
N LEU A 512 15.08 -15.14 12.18
CA LEU A 512 14.59 -15.14 10.80
C LEU A 512 15.69 -14.83 9.80
N ARG A 513 16.60 -13.86 10.10
CA ARG A 513 17.73 -13.55 9.24
C ARG A 513 18.67 -14.73 9.13
N GLU A 514 19.06 -15.30 10.27
CA GLU A 514 19.99 -16.46 10.35
C GLU A 514 19.44 -17.62 9.52
N LYS A 515 18.14 -17.88 9.62
CA LYS A 515 17.50 -18.96 8.85
C LYS A 515 17.52 -18.70 7.34
N ILE A 516 17.29 -17.44 6.91
CA ILE A 516 17.41 -17.08 5.48
C ILE A 516 18.83 -17.32 5.00
N MET A 517 19.83 -16.89 5.77
CA MET A 517 21.24 -17.08 5.44
C MET A 517 21.60 -18.57 5.35
N GLU A 518 21.17 -19.39 6.32
CA GLU A 518 21.34 -20.85 6.32
C GLU A 518 20.73 -21.52 5.08
N LEU A 519 19.50 -21.11 4.69
CA LEU A 519 18.84 -21.65 3.52
C LEU A 519 19.59 -21.31 2.22
N ILE A 520 20.14 -20.09 2.11
CA ILE A 520 20.96 -19.70 0.97
C ILE A 520 22.30 -20.45 0.98
N ASP A 521 22.95 -20.58 2.13
CA ASP A 521 24.19 -21.35 2.27
C ASP A 521 24.02 -22.82 1.85
N ARG A 522 22.89 -23.42 2.17
CA ARG A 522 22.55 -24.77 1.75
C ARG A 522 22.52 -24.91 0.21
N GLU A 523 21.91 -23.95 -0.49
CA GLU A 523 21.91 -23.94 -1.96
C GLU A 523 23.33 -23.73 -2.54
N ILE A 524 24.16 -22.89 -1.88
CA ILE A 524 25.57 -22.72 -2.25
C ILE A 524 26.32 -24.05 -2.18
N GLU A 525 26.10 -24.84 -1.13
CA GLU A 525 26.78 -26.15 -0.98
C GLU A 525 26.32 -27.14 -2.06
N PHE A 526 25.03 -27.20 -2.42
CA PHE A 526 24.59 -28.02 -3.54
C PHE A 526 25.22 -27.59 -4.86
N ALA A 527 25.28 -26.29 -5.15
CA ALA A 527 25.91 -25.76 -6.36
C ALA A 527 27.42 -26.13 -6.42
N LYS A 528 28.15 -26.02 -5.30
CA LYS A 528 29.57 -26.42 -5.22
C LYS A 528 29.78 -27.92 -5.45
N GLN A 529 28.79 -28.75 -5.12
CA GLN A 529 28.83 -30.20 -5.36
C GLN A 529 28.43 -30.55 -6.81
N GLY A 530 28.08 -29.55 -7.64
CA GLY A 530 27.66 -29.72 -9.01
C GLY A 530 26.20 -30.14 -9.14
N GLU A 531 25.42 -30.04 -8.08
CA GLU A 531 23.98 -30.29 -8.10
C GLU A 531 23.22 -29.02 -8.52
N GLU A 532 22.01 -29.23 -9.05
CA GLU A 532 21.13 -28.11 -9.42
C GLU A 532 20.64 -27.37 -8.16
N ALA A 533 21.01 -26.10 -8.04
CA ALA A 533 20.62 -25.24 -6.93
C ALA A 533 19.77 -24.05 -7.45
N TYR A 534 18.67 -23.78 -6.76
CA TYR A 534 17.70 -22.78 -7.24
C TYR A 534 16.95 -22.10 -6.09
N ILE A 535 16.88 -20.76 -6.18
CA ILE A 535 16.14 -19.92 -5.24
C ILE A 535 15.11 -19.08 -6.00
N ILE A 536 13.85 -19.06 -5.52
CA ILE A 536 12.85 -18.09 -5.95
C ILE A 536 12.43 -17.27 -4.72
N GLY A 537 12.53 -15.95 -4.83
CA GLY A 537 12.07 -15.04 -3.77
C GLY A 537 11.01 -14.07 -4.28
N LYS A 538 9.76 -14.19 -3.79
CA LYS A 538 8.72 -13.19 -4.04
C LYS A 538 8.49 -12.37 -2.79
N MET A 539 8.59 -11.03 -2.93
CA MET A 539 8.51 -10.07 -1.82
C MET A 539 8.16 -8.66 -2.31
N ASN A 540 7.84 -7.76 -1.39
CA ASN A 540 7.60 -6.37 -1.77
C ASN A 540 8.88 -5.57 -1.90
N SER A 541 9.90 -5.86 -1.06
CA SER A 541 11.14 -5.09 -1.03
C SER A 541 12.35 -5.95 -0.65
N LEU A 542 13.49 -5.68 -1.28
CA LEU A 542 14.78 -6.31 -1.03
C LEU A 542 15.83 -5.24 -0.75
N LEU A 543 16.23 -5.07 0.53
CA LEU A 543 17.13 -4.02 0.98
C LEU A 543 18.20 -4.49 1.98
N ASP A 544 18.03 -5.66 2.60
CA ASP A 544 18.96 -6.11 3.60
C ASP A 544 20.32 -6.41 2.96
N LYS A 545 21.35 -5.67 3.42
CA LYS A 545 22.68 -5.69 2.80
C LYS A 545 23.38 -7.04 2.98
N GLU A 546 23.15 -7.71 4.12
CA GLU A 546 23.73 -9.01 4.41
C GLU A 546 23.12 -10.10 3.56
N VAL A 547 21.79 -10.10 3.46
CA VAL A 547 21.06 -11.03 2.58
C VAL A 547 21.43 -10.82 1.12
N ILE A 548 21.51 -9.56 0.64
CA ILE A 548 21.94 -9.26 -0.74
C ILE A 548 23.37 -9.74 -1.00
N ALA A 549 24.30 -9.51 -0.07
CA ALA A 549 25.68 -10.00 -0.21
C ALA A 549 25.74 -11.53 -0.28
N LYS A 550 24.88 -12.22 0.48
CA LYS A 550 24.76 -13.68 0.46
C LYS A 550 24.16 -14.18 -0.86
N LEU A 551 23.19 -13.49 -1.43
CA LEU A 551 22.65 -13.79 -2.77
C LEU A 551 23.73 -13.63 -3.87
N TYR A 552 24.60 -12.63 -3.75
CA TYR A 552 25.74 -12.48 -4.66
C TYR A 552 26.74 -13.64 -4.52
N GLU A 553 27.00 -14.08 -3.29
CA GLU A 553 27.84 -15.26 -3.03
C GLU A 553 27.23 -16.52 -3.66
N ALA A 554 25.90 -16.71 -3.51
CA ALA A 554 25.18 -17.82 -4.10
C ALA A 554 25.22 -17.77 -5.65
N SER A 555 25.00 -16.60 -6.26
CA SER A 555 25.12 -16.44 -7.71
C SER A 555 26.53 -16.75 -8.21
N ALA A 556 27.55 -16.24 -7.53
CA ALA A 556 28.95 -16.50 -7.88
C ALA A 556 29.33 -18.00 -7.73
N ALA A 557 28.63 -18.74 -6.85
CA ALA A 557 28.79 -20.18 -6.67
C ALA A 557 28.01 -21.01 -7.72
N GLY A 558 27.19 -20.37 -8.59
CA GLY A 558 26.43 -21.04 -9.63
C GLY A 558 24.95 -21.28 -9.30
N VAL A 559 24.43 -20.82 -8.16
CA VAL A 559 23.02 -20.92 -7.81
C VAL A 559 22.20 -20.05 -8.74
N ARG A 560 21.17 -20.59 -9.37
CA ARG A 560 20.14 -19.82 -10.11
C ARG A 560 19.23 -19.11 -9.12
N ILE A 561 18.96 -17.81 -9.36
CA ILE A 561 18.15 -16.98 -8.45
C ILE A 561 17.18 -16.14 -9.27
N ASP A 562 15.89 -16.37 -9.07
CA ASP A 562 14.82 -15.58 -9.67
C ASP A 562 14.07 -14.81 -8.56
N LEU A 563 14.12 -13.47 -8.62
CA LEU A 563 13.51 -12.59 -7.63
C LEU A 563 12.32 -11.84 -8.24
N ILE A 564 11.16 -11.91 -7.56
CA ILE A 564 9.94 -11.20 -7.92
C ILE A 564 9.75 -10.11 -6.88
N VAL A 565 10.26 -8.89 -7.15
CA VAL A 565 10.27 -7.78 -6.21
C VAL A 565 9.39 -6.66 -6.74
N ARG A 566 8.23 -6.46 -6.12
CA ARG A 566 7.26 -5.45 -6.57
C ARG A 566 7.82 -4.03 -6.52
N GLY A 567 8.40 -3.63 -5.40
CA GLY A 567 8.76 -2.26 -5.08
C GLY A 567 10.27 -2.01 -5.09
N ILE A 568 10.82 -1.74 -3.91
CA ILE A 568 12.23 -1.36 -3.73
C ILE A 568 13.13 -2.59 -3.89
N CYS A 569 14.15 -2.47 -4.75
CA CYS A 569 15.22 -3.44 -4.86
C CYS A 569 16.57 -2.70 -4.92
N THR A 570 17.41 -2.91 -3.92
CA THR A 570 18.77 -2.32 -3.90
C THR A 570 19.83 -3.27 -4.44
N LEU A 571 19.49 -4.52 -4.73
CA LEU A 571 20.34 -5.48 -5.43
C LEU A 571 20.51 -5.08 -6.90
N ARG A 572 21.69 -5.31 -7.47
CA ARG A 572 22.00 -5.11 -8.89
C ARG A 572 22.14 -6.46 -9.61
N PRO A 573 21.21 -6.84 -10.50
CA PRO A 573 21.33 -8.07 -11.29
C PRO A 573 22.30 -7.89 -12.46
N GLY A 574 22.81 -8.99 -13.01
CA GLY A 574 23.58 -9.02 -14.25
C GLY A 574 24.96 -8.35 -14.19
N ILE A 575 25.59 -8.28 -13.03
CA ILE A 575 26.99 -7.84 -12.87
C ILE A 575 27.90 -9.04 -13.08
N ALA A 576 28.78 -8.97 -14.08
CA ALA A 576 29.71 -10.04 -14.44
C ALA A 576 30.55 -10.54 -13.24
N GLY A 577 30.54 -11.84 -13.00
CA GLY A 577 31.23 -12.51 -11.90
C GLY A 577 30.61 -12.28 -10.51
N VAL A 578 29.45 -11.61 -10.43
CA VAL A 578 28.78 -11.29 -9.15
C VAL A 578 27.32 -11.75 -9.15
N SER A 579 26.54 -11.32 -10.13
CA SER A 579 25.11 -11.57 -10.18
C SER A 579 24.64 -12.05 -11.57
N ASP A 580 25.47 -12.78 -12.26
CA ASP A 580 25.16 -13.35 -13.59
C ASP A 580 23.95 -14.28 -13.55
N ASN A 581 23.77 -14.98 -12.41
CA ASN A 581 22.71 -15.96 -12.22
C ASN A 581 21.48 -15.37 -11.48
N ILE A 582 21.42 -14.05 -11.32
CA ILE A 582 20.30 -13.37 -10.66
C ILE A 582 19.44 -12.63 -11.67
N THR A 583 18.16 -12.98 -11.71
CA THR A 583 17.12 -12.23 -12.44
C THR A 583 16.21 -11.53 -11.45
N VAL A 584 15.87 -10.26 -11.69
CA VAL A 584 14.90 -9.51 -10.89
C VAL A 584 13.78 -9.03 -11.78
N ARG A 585 12.55 -9.38 -11.42
CA ARG A 585 11.34 -8.87 -12.07
C ARG A 585 10.40 -8.20 -11.10
N SER A 586 9.55 -7.32 -11.63
CA SER A 586 8.50 -6.62 -10.89
C SER A 586 7.21 -6.70 -11.66
N VAL A 587 6.13 -7.08 -11.00
CA VAL A 587 4.78 -7.10 -11.56
C VAL A 587 3.96 -6.01 -10.90
N VAL A 588 3.31 -5.17 -11.70
CA VAL A 588 2.35 -4.15 -11.29
C VAL A 588 1.10 -4.35 -12.16
N GLY A 589 -0.06 -4.48 -11.53
CA GLY A 589 -1.30 -4.74 -12.26
C GLY A 589 -2.53 -4.41 -11.42
N ARG A 590 -3.65 -5.06 -11.75
CA ARG A 590 -4.95 -4.85 -11.12
C ARG A 590 -4.92 -4.98 -9.60
N PHE A 591 -4.22 -6.00 -9.09
CA PHE A 591 -4.06 -6.26 -7.66
C PHE A 591 -2.66 -5.86 -7.20
N LEU A 592 -2.55 -5.39 -5.97
CA LEU A 592 -1.27 -5.05 -5.37
C LEU A 592 -0.56 -6.32 -4.92
N GLU A 593 0.60 -6.60 -5.49
CA GLU A 593 1.44 -7.73 -5.13
C GLU A 593 1.97 -7.57 -3.70
N HIS A 594 1.51 -8.43 -2.78
CA HIS A 594 1.80 -8.25 -1.36
C HIS A 594 2.32 -9.51 -0.65
N HIS A 595 1.96 -10.71 -1.09
CA HIS A 595 2.42 -11.94 -0.45
C HIS A 595 3.93 -12.14 -0.55
N ARG A 596 4.53 -12.79 0.46
CA ARG A 596 5.93 -13.16 0.50
C ARG A 596 6.02 -14.66 0.54
N LEU A 597 6.64 -15.21 -0.51
CA LEU A 597 6.81 -16.64 -0.73
C LEU A 597 8.26 -16.93 -1.11
N PHE A 598 8.87 -17.89 -0.46
CA PHE A 598 10.26 -18.26 -0.69
C PHE A 598 10.38 -19.73 -1.03
N TYR A 599 11.12 -20.04 -2.09
CA TYR A 599 11.40 -21.38 -2.56
C TYR A 599 12.90 -21.62 -2.59
N PHE A 600 13.31 -22.79 -2.11
CA PHE A 600 14.67 -23.30 -2.17
C PHE A 600 14.62 -24.75 -2.66
N ARG A 601 15.45 -25.10 -3.66
CA ARG A 601 15.43 -26.42 -4.29
C ARG A 601 15.87 -27.54 -3.36
N ASN A 602 16.84 -27.28 -2.47
CA ASN A 602 17.25 -28.20 -1.41
C ASN A 602 17.58 -29.63 -1.91
N GLY A 603 18.44 -29.75 -2.95
CA GLY A 603 18.82 -31.06 -3.51
C GLY A 603 17.65 -31.90 -4.02
N GLY A 604 16.55 -31.25 -4.45
CA GLY A 604 15.32 -31.92 -4.90
C GLY A 604 14.27 -32.17 -3.82
N ASN A 605 14.59 -31.94 -2.52
CA ASN A 605 13.61 -31.94 -1.44
C ASN A 605 13.11 -30.52 -1.17
N GLU A 606 12.30 -30.00 -2.06
CA GLU A 606 11.88 -28.61 -2.13
C GLU A 606 11.36 -28.04 -0.80
N SER A 607 11.90 -26.89 -0.43
CA SER A 607 11.51 -26.14 0.76
C SER A 607 10.79 -24.87 0.35
N LEU A 608 9.52 -24.71 0.77
CA LEU A 608 8.71 -23.52 0.53
C LEU A 608 8.30 -22.88 1.84
N PHE A 609 8.29 -21.57 1.85
CA PHE A 609 7.95 -20.78 3.04
C PHE A 609 6.97 -19.67 2.70
N LEU A 610 6.05 -19.42 3.63
CA LEU A 610 5.17 -18.27 3.68
C LEU A 610 5.70 -17.31 4.76
N SER A 611 5.76 -16.01 4.46
CA SER A 611 6.30 -15.04 5.42
C SER A 611 5.49 -13.75 5.47
N SER A 612 5.46 -13.10 6.63
CA SER A 612 5.01 -11.72 6.78
C SER A 612 6.12 -10.69 6.49
N ALA A 613 7.38 -11.13 6.46
CA ALA A 613 8.58 -10.30 6.31
C ALA A 613 9.02 -10.13 4.86
N ASP A 614 9.38 -8.89 4.50
CA ASP A 614 10.28 -8.62 3.38
C ASP A 614 11.74 -8.75 3.83
N TRP A 615 12.67 -8.93 2.89
CA TRP A 615 14.11 -8.95 3.20
C TRP A 615 14.65 -7.50 3.33
N MET A 616 14.24 -6.87 4.42
CA MET A 616 14.58 -5.49 4.78
C MET A 616 15.14 -5.42 6.19
N PRO A 617 16.12 -4.53 6.49
CA PRO A 617 16.68 -4.38 7.83
C PRO A 617 15.61 -4.21 8.91
N ARG A 618 14.63 -3.33 8.69
CA ARG A 618 13.57 -3.08 9.67
C ARG A 618 12.67 -4.30 9.92
N ASN A 619 12.39 -5.13 8.88
CA ASN A 619 11.60 -6.35 9.06
C ASN A 619 12.37 -7.41 9.85
N LEU A 620 13.68 -7.50 9.61
CA LEU A 620 14.53 -8.53 10.22
C LEU A 620 15.03 -8.14 11.62
N ASN A 621 15.08 -6.82 11.97
CA ASN A 621 15.67 -6.34 13.23
C ASN A 621 14.69 -5.58 14.14
N GLU A 622 13.67 -4.90 13.58
CA GLU A 622 12.86 -3.91 14.31
C GLU A 622 11.37 -4.29 14.35
N ARG A 623 11.03 -5.47 13.79
CA ARG A 623 9.65 -5.95 13.73
C ARG A 623 9.53 -7.36 14.24
N VAL A 624 8.35 -7.66 14.80
CA VAL A 624 7.94 -9.04 15.04
C VAL A 624 7.27 -9.57 13.77
N GLU A 625 7.95 -10.47 13.11
CA GLU A 625 7.52 -11.10 11.85
C GLU A 625 7.55 -12.64 12.00
N LEU A 626 6.78 -13.31 11.16
CA LEU A 626 6.76 -14.78 11.09
C LEU A 626 7.10 -15.27 9.69
N MET A 627 7.88 -16.34 9.63
CA MET A 627 8.06 -17.18 8.45
C MET A 627 7.78 -18.63 8.86
N ILE A 628 7.02 -19.37 8.07
CA ILE A 628 6.64 -20.76 8.34
C ILE A 628 6.90 -21.62 7.10
N PRO A 629 7.29 -22.90 7.27
CA PRO A 629 7.36 -23.85 6.17
C PRO A 629 5.96 -24.22 5.70
N ILE A 630 5.83 -24.51 4.42
CA ILE A 630 4.66 -25.16 3.83
C ILE A 630 5.01 -26.63 3.69
N GLU A 631 4.31 -27.53 4.42
CA GLU A 631 4.68 -28.95 4.49
C GLU A 631 3.76 -29.86 3.66
N ASP A 632 2.46 -29.53 3.58
CA ASP A 632 1.51 -30.31 2.75
C ASP A 632 1.93 -30.26 1.27
N LYS A 633 2.03 -31.42 0.63
CA LYS A 633 2.49 -31.56 -0.74
C LYS A 633 1.62 -30.80 -1.75
N ARG A 634 0.30 -30.83 -1.57
CA ARG A 634 -0.66 -30.12 -2.46
C ARG A 634 -0.46 -28.61 -2.36
N HIS A 635 -0.26 -28.10 -1.15
CA HIS A 635 0.01 -26.69 -0.92
C HIS A 635 1.39 -26.28 -1.45
N LYS A 636 2.42 -27.13 -1.35
CA LYS A 636 3.72 -26.89 -2.00
C LYS A 636 3.59 -26.78 -3.51
N GLU A 637 2.92 -27.73 -4.14
CA GLU A 637 2.67 -27.71 -5.60
C GLU A 637 1.90 -26.47 -6.02
N ARG A 638 0.88 -26.08 -5.25
CA ARG A 638 0.07 -24.87 -5.51
C ARG A 638 0.90 -23.60 -5.40
N VAL A 639 1.68 -23.43 -4.33
CA VAL A 639 2.52 -22.24 -4.12
C VAL A 639 3.64 -22.18 -5.15
N LYS A 640 4.22 -23.32 -5.53
CA LYS A 640 5.20 -23.39 -6.63
C LYS A 640 4.57 -22.93 -7.95
N GLY A 641 3.37 -23.41 -8.28
CA GLY A 641 2.62 -22.97 -9.46
C GLY A 641 2.31 -21.46 -9.46
N ILE A 642 1.97 -20.88 -8.30
CA ILE A 642 1.82 -19.42 -8.16
C ILE A 642 3.13 -18.70 -8.51
N LEU A 643 4.26 -19.15 -7.97
CA LEU A 643 5.57 -18.55 -8.26
C LEU A 643 5.93 -18.69 -9.75
N ASP A 644 5.68 -19.84 -10.34
CA ASP A 644 5.95 -20.10 -11.77
C ASP A 644 5.14 -19.17 -12.67
N LEU A 645 3.85 -18.97 -12.40
CA LEU A 645 3.00 -18.01 -13.14
C LEU A 645 3.56 -16.59 -13.11
N TYR A 646 4.08 -16.14 -11.96
CA TYR A 646 4.75 -14.82 -11.89
C TYR A 646 6.07 -14.80 -12.68
N LEU A 647 6.76 -15.92 -12.77
CA LEU A 647 7.98 -16.03 -13.60
C LEU A 647 7.65 -16.10 -15.11
N GLU A 648 6.46 -16.53 -15.47
CA GLU A 648 5.96 -16.59 -16.84
C GLU A 648 5.22 -15.31 -17.28
N ASP A 649 4.92 -14.38 -16.38
CA ASP A 649 4.21 -13.13 -16.70
C ASP A 649 4.98 -12.31 -17.74
N THR A 650 4.33 -12.02 -18.87
CA THR A 650 4.87 -11.25 -19.99
C THR A 650 4.13 -9.94 -20.23
N LEU A 651 2.87 -9.82 -19.74
CA LEU A 651 2.04 -8.64 -19.96
C LEU A 651 2.31 -7.53 -18.96
N LYS A 652 2.57 -7.87 -17.69
CA LYS A 652 2.73 -6.91 -16.60
C LYS A 652 4.13 -6.89 -15.99
N ALA A 653 4.95 -7.88 -16.30
CA ALA A 653 6.30 -7.97 -15.75
C ALA A 653 7.27 -6.98 -16.40
N HIS A 654 8.11 -6.42 -15.55
CA HIS A 654 9.25 -5.57 -15.89
C HIS A 654 10.53 -6.22 -15.37
N ILE A 655 11.53 -6.41 -16.23
CA ILE A 655 12.84 -6.95 -15.85
C ILE A 655 13.77 -5.81 -15.47
N MET A 656 14.42 -5.96 -14.32
CA MET A 656 15.43 -5.02 -13.84
C MET A 656 16.77 -5.25 -14.55
N ARG A 657 17.43 -4.17 -14.95
CA ARG A 657 18.75 -4.18 -15.57
C ARG A 657 19.84 -3.83 -14.55
N ALA A 658 21.08 -4.10 -14.91
CA ALA A 658 22.26 -3.80 -14.10
C ALA A 658 22.42 -2.30 -13.73
N ASP A 659 21.83 -1.38 -14.52
CA ASP A 659 21.81 0.06 -14.25
C ASP A 659 20.64 0.53 -13.37
N GLY A 660 19.78 -0.40 -12.90
CA GLY A 660 18.60 -0.11 -12.09
C GLY A 660 17.38 0.34 -12.89
N SER A 661 17.48 0.42 -14.20
CA SER A 661 16.31 0.64 -15.06
C SER A 661 15.46 -0.63 -15.15
N TYR A 662 14.19 -0.45 -15.46
CA TYR A 662 13.26 -1.55 -15.70
C TYR A 662 12.76 -1.52 -17.12
N ARG A 663 12.73 -2.69 -17.75
CA ARG A 663 12.18 -2.87 -19.10
C ARG A 663 10.96 -3.76 -19.03
N LYS A 664 9.83 -3.32 -19.56
CA LYS A 664 8.64 -4.16 -19.77
C LYS A 664 9.00 -5.32 -20.71
N ILE A 665 8.54 -6.52 -20.40
CA ILE A 665 8.67 -7.66 -21.29
C ILE A 665 7.78 -7.37 -22.52
N ASN A 666 8.30 -7.61 -23.70
CA ASN A 666 7.59 -7.40 -24.96
C ASN A 666 7.60 -8.72 -25.75
N ASP A 667 6.94 -9.73 -25.17
CA ASP A 667 6.65 -10.98 -25.86
C ASP A 667 5.27 -10.85 -26.51
N ARG A 668 5.20 -11.00 -27.81
CA ARG A 668 3.95 -10.89 -28.57
C ARG A 668 3.33 -12.25 -28.87
N GLU A 669 4.07 -13.32 -28.63
CA GLU A 669 3.64 -14.69 -28.91
C GLU A 669 3.01 -15.34 -27.68
N HIS A 670 3.51 -15.01 -26.48
CA HIS A 670 3.03 -15.57 -25.21
C HIS A 670 2.56 -14.42 -24.32
N LEU A 671 1.25 -14.14 -24.34
CA LEU A 671 0.62 -13.07 -23.57
C LEU A 671 0.04 -13.65 -22.27
N ILE A 672 0.85 -13.68 -21.22
CA ILE A 672 0.47 -14.21 -19.90
C ILE A 672 0.43 -13.07 -18.88
N SER A 673 -0.69 -12.92 -18.19
CA SER A 673 -0.83 -12.11 -16.99
C SER A 673 -1.06 -13.02 -15.80
N ALA A 674 -0.12 -13.08 -14.87
CA ALA A 674 -0.21 -13.95 -13.70
C ALA A 674 -1.52 -13.72 -12.91
N GLN A 675 -1.92 -12.47 -12.72
CA GLN A 675 -3.16 -12.14 -11.99
C GLN A 675 -4.42 -12.60 -12.72
N GLU A 676 -4.47 -12.49 -14.06
CA GLU A 676 -5.61 -12.95 -14.85
C GLU A 676 -5.70 -14.48 -14.90
N GLU A 677 -4.57 -15.17 -15.02
CA GLU A 677 -4.54 -16.63 -14.98
C GLU A 677 -4.99 -17.15 -13.60
N LEU A 678 -4.52 -16.55 -12.50
CA LEU A 678 -4.97 -16.90 -11.15
C LEU A 678 -6.47 -16.65 -10.93
N MET A 679 -7.05 -15.60 -11.55
CA MET A 679 -8.50 -15.39 -11.55
C MET A 679 -9.24 -16.49 -12.31
N LYS A 680 -8.75 -16.88 -13.48
CA LYS A 680 -9.32 -17.98 -14.31
C LYS A 680 -9.23 -19.32 -13.57
N GLU A 681 -8.09 -19.60 -12.95
CA GLU A 681 -7.91 -20.81 -12.15
C GLU A 681 -8.91 -20.90 -10.97
N ALA A 682 -9.11 -19.79 -10.24
CA ALA A 682 -10.06 -19.74 -9.14
C ALA A 682 -11.50 -20.04 -9.61
N ILE A 683 -11.92 -19.47 -10.75
CA ILE A 683 -13.22 -19.73 -11.38
C ILE A 683 -13.32 -21.19 -11.84
N ALA A 684 -12.26 -21.72 -12.47
CA ALA A 684 -12.27 -23.09 -12.99
C ALA A 684 -12.33 -24.17 -11.90
N ARG A 685 -11.69 -23.92 -10.74
CA ARG A 685 -11.74 -24.82 -9.59
C ARG A 685 -13.16 -24.93 -9.03
N GLU A 686 -13.86 -23.81 -8.83
CA GLU A 686 -15.25 -23.80 -8.36
C GLU A 686 -16.19 -24.58 -9.30
N HIS A 687 -16.04 -24.43 -10.64
CA HIS A 687 -16.86 -25.15 -11.61
C HIS A 687 -16.58 -26.66 -11.66
N LYS A 688 -15.33 -27.06 -11.57
CA LYS A 688 -14.96 -28.48 -11.63
C LYS A 688 -15.53 -29.26 -10.43
N GLU A 689 -15.60 -28.64 -9.29
CA GLU A 689 -16.07 -29.27 -8.05
C GLU A 689 -17.59 -29.25 -7.94
N SER A 690 -18.25 -28.16 -8.37
CA SER A 690 -19.72 -28.16 -8.48
C SER A 690 -20.21 -29.23 -9.46
N MET A 691 -19.50 -29.50 -10.56
CA MET A 691 -19.79 -30.62 -11.48
C MET A 691 -19.58 -31.96 -10.83
N THR A 692 -18.50 -32.15 -10.07
CA THR A 692 -18.21 -33.43 -9.38
C THR A 692 -19.27 -33.76 -8.31
N VAL A 693 -19.79 -32.75 -7.61
CA VAL A 693 -20.90 -32.92 -6.65
C VAL A 693 -22.20 -33.30 -7.36
N ILE A 694 -22.49 -32.66 -8.52
CA ILE A 694 -23.68 -33.00 -9.33
C ILE A 694 -23.54 -34.41 -9.92
N GLU A 695 -22.36 -34.83 -10.37
CA GLU A 695 -22.12 -36.19 -10.87
C GLU A 695 -22.25 -37.26 -9.77
N ARG A 696 -21.83 -36.96 -8.54
CA ARG A 696 -22.04 -37.86 -7.37
C ARG A 696 -23.50 -37.98 -6.96
N LEU A 697 -24.35 -36.98 -7.23
CA LEU A 697 -25.77 -37.00 -6.95
C LEU A 697 -26.61 -37.67 -8.06
N GLN A 698 -26.10 -37.76 -9.30
CA GLN A 698 -26.81 -38.41 -10.44
C GLN A 698 -27.07 -39.93 -10.30
N PRO A 699 -26.24 -40.77 -9.64
CA PRO A 699 -26.53 -42.19 -9.50
C PRO A 699 -27.77 -42.49 -8.65
N MET A 700 -28.20 -41.61 -7.76
CA MET A 700 -29.36 -41.87 -6.89
C MET A 700 -30.73 -41.72 -7.61
N PHE A 701 -30.78 -41.12 -8.79
CA PHE A 701 -32.02 -40.94 -9.53
C PHE A 701 -32.28 -41.95 -10.68
N LYS A 702 -31.34 -42.92 -10.92
CA LYS A 702 -31.47 -43.91 -12.00
C LYS A 702 -31.93 -45.30 -11.57
N MET A 703 -32.39 -45.51 -10.34
CA MET A 703 -32.98 -46.76 -9.90
C MET A 703 -34.47 -46.55 -9.59
N ASN A 704 -35.29 -46.31 -10.60
CA ASN A 704 -36.74 -46.62 -10.63
C ASN A 704 -37.28 -46.40 -12.05
N LYS A 705 -37.08 -47.41 -12.90
CA LYS A 705 -37.98 -47.71 -14.04
C LYS A 705 -38.18 -49.19 -14.12
#